data_6ff0eecd6294288d0b2515f670b98bee
#
_entry.id   6ff0eecd6294288d0b2515f670b98bee
#
_cell.length_a   1.000
_cell.length_b   1.000
_cell.length_c   1.000
_cell.angle_alpha   90.00
_cell.angle_beta   90.00
_cell.angle_gamma   90.00
#
_symmetry.space_group_name_H-M   'P 1'
#
loop_
_entity.id
_entity.type
_entity.pdbx_description
1 polymer ?
#
loop_
_entity_poly.entity_id
_entity_poly.type
_entity_poly.pdbx_seq_one_letter_code
_entity_poly.pdbx_strand_id
1 'polypeptide(L)'
;MSIYDKLNEPQREAVYHTDGPLLILAGAGSGKTRVLTHRIAYLIGERGVNPWNILAITFTNKAAEEMRQRVDNLVGFGAESVWVSTFHSACVRILRRFIDRLGYENHFTIYDTDDQKTLIKEVCRKVDVDTKVFKERSLLSAISSAKNEMILPDEFELNAGGDFAKMKIAKVYREYEAQMRANNALDFDDLLVKTVQLLQTQPDVLESYQERFRYIMVDEYQDTNTAQFKFVSLLASRYENLCVVGDDDQSIYRFRGANIGNILGFERVFPDAKVIRLEQNYRSTQNILNAANGVIANNTERKEKTLWTENPEGEKIHFRQFMNGYEEAEFVVGDIARRHREGTAEYHNCAVLYRTNAQSRLFEEKCLLANIPYKIVGGVNFYARKEIKDLLCYLKTVDNAADDLAVRRILNVPKRGIGATTVGRIQDYADMMNISFYDALRVAEEVPSIGRSLSKVDGFVTFIQSLKSKAQAYSVSELLEEIIDLTGYVDELKAEDTEESRARVENIDELISKTVSYEETMKAENREATLSGFLEEIALIADIDSVDENQDYVVLMTLHSAKGLEFPYVYLAGMEDGMFPSSMCIFSGDQSELEEERRLCYVGITRAMKELTMTSAQQRMVRGETQYNRVSRFVREIPRELVDLGHTVQEHKPKIPETKSPLNSYLQMKKSFHTKAFQPQNFKVTKADSLDYGVGDTVRHIKFGVGIVKDIVEGGRDYEVTVDFDKVGVKKMFAAFAKLKKI
;
A
#
# COMPACT_ATOMS: atom_id res chain seq x y z
N MET A 1 25.96 -22.42 34.34
CA MET A 1 24.65 -22.57 33.71
C MET A 1 24.86 -22.72 32.22
N SER A 2 24.33 -23.78 31.62
CA SER A 2 24.37 -23.94 30.17
C SER A 2 23.49 -22.88 29.50
N ILE A 3 23.86 -22.41 28.31
CA ILE A 3 23.03 -21.51 27.51
C ILE A 3 21.63 -22.09 27.22
N TYR A 4 21.50 -23.41 27.30
CA TYR A 4 20.26 -24.16 27.06
C TYR A 4 19.32 -24.23 28.27
N ASP A 5 19.80 -23.92 29.50
CA ASP A 5 19.00 -23.99 30.72
C ASP A 5 17.81 -23.00 30.72
N LYS A 6 17.91 -21.94 29.95
CA LYS A 6 16.87 -20.92 29.79
C LYS A 6 15.81 -21.24 28.74
N LEU A 7 15.93 -22.38 28.05
CA LEU A 7 14.94 -22.86 27.08
C LEU A 7 13.88 -23.71 27.81
N ASN A 8 12.62 -23.57 27.39
CA ASN A 8 11.58 -24.49 27.84
C ASN A 8 11.76 -25.89 27.21
N GLU A 9 10.98 -26.86 27.65
CA GLU A 9 11.12 -28.26 27.21
C GLU A 9 10.95 -28.43 25.69
N PRO A 10 9.88 -27.92 25.02
CA PRO A 10 9.75 -27.98 23.56
C PRO A 10 10.87 -27.26 22.81
N GLN A 11 11.32 -26.12 23.32
CA GLN A 11 12.46 -25.40 22.72
C GLN A 11 13.75 -26.22 22.81
N ARG A 12 14.03 -26.85 23.95
CA ARG A 12 15.18 -27.76 24.13
C ARG A 12 15.08 -28.98 23.22
N GLU A 13 13.90 -29.59 23.12
CA GLU A 13 13.65 -30.71 22.21
C GLU A 13 13.98 -30.30 20.77
N ALA A 14 13.52 -29.11 20.31
CA ALA A 14 13.81 -28.61 18.99
C ALA A 14 15.29 -28.31 18.75
N VAL A 15 16.01 -27.83 19.78
CA VAL A 15 17.47 -27.59 19.71
C VAL A 15 18.24 -28.89 19.63
N TYR A 16 17.85 -29.93 20.38
CA TYR A 16 18.59 -31.18 20.49
C TYR A 16 18.27 -32.19 19.38
N HIS A 17 17.17 -32.02 18.66
CA HIS A 17 16.85 -32.87 17.51
C HIS A 17 17.70 -32.48 16.31
N THR A 18 18.83 -33.13 16.10
CA THR A 18 19.86 -32.73 15.11
C THR A 18 19.65 -33.28 13.72
N ASP A 19 19.19 -34.50 13.60
CA ASP A 19 19.20 -35.26 12.35
C ASP A 19 17.77 -35.45 11.81
N GLY A 20 17.62 -35.42 10.49
CA GLY A 20 16.35 -35.54 9.79
C GLY A 20 15.54 -34.24 9.70
N PRO A 21 14.42 -34.27 8.96
CA PRO A 21 13.58 -33.10 8.75
C PRO A 21 12.80 -32.72 10.01
N LEU A 22 12.80 -31.46 10.33
CA LEU A 22 12.14 -30.88 11.52
C LEU A 22 11.26 -29.70 11.14
N LEU A 23 9.99 -29.78 11.48
CA LEU A 23 9.07 -28.66 11.43
C LEU A 23 8.82 -28.13 12.85
N ILE A 24 9.16 -26.87 13.09
CA ILE A 24 8.86 -26.17 14.33
C ILE A 24 7.68 -25.23 14.05
N LEU A 25 6.49 -25.63 14.51
CA LEU A 25 5.30 -24.82 14.51
C LEU A 25 5.33 -23.88 15.71
N ALA A 26 5.71 -22.64 15.47
CA ALA A 26 6.04 -21.72 16.54
C ALA A 26 5.09 -20.50 16.51
N GLY A 27 4.18 -20.43 17.46
CA GLY A 27 3.25 -19.31 17.57
C GLY A 27 3.93 -17.96 17.76
N ALA A 28 3.13 -16.89 17.71
CA ALA A 28 3.62 -15.55 17.96
C ALA A 28 4.32 -15.45 19.32
N GLY A 29 5.48 -14.76 19.39
CA GLY A 29 6.20 -14.53 20.64
C GLY A 29 6.76 -15.77 21.35
N SER A 30 6.82 -16.94 20.68
CA SER A 30 7.31 -18.21 21.25
C SER A 30 8.82 -18.40 21.20
N GLY A 31 9.56 -17.43 20.64
CA GLY A 31 11.01 -17.48 20.54
C GLY A 31 11.56 -18.24 19.33
N LYS A 32 10.88 -18.19 18.18
CA LYS A 32 11.31 -18.79 16.90
C LYS A 32 12.81 -18.63 16.62
N THR A 33 13.25 -17.40 16.46
CA THR A 33 14.66 -17.08 16.16
C THR A 33 15.61 -17.51 17.26
N ARG A 34 15.16 -17.48 18.53
CA ARG A 34 15.94 -17.97 19.67
C ARG A 34 16.24 -19.46 19.56
N VAL A 35 15.24 -20.26 19.20
CA VAL A 35 15.43 -21.72 19.02
C VAL A 35 16.39 -21.99 17.86
N LEU A 36 16.26 -21.31 16.72
CA LEU A 36 17.18 -21.47 15.58
C LEU A 36 18.62 -21.13 15.98
N THR A 37 18.85 -20.00 16.65
CA THR A 37 20.21 -19.58 17.03
C THR A 37 20.84 -20.51 18.05
N HIS A 38 20.07 -21.01 19.04
CA HIS A 38 20.55 -22.01 20.01
C HIS A 38 20.79 -23.38 19.35
N ARG A 39 20.00 -23.77 18.32
CA ARG A 39 20.23 -24.98 17.56
C ARG A 39 21.54 -24.91 16.79
N ILE A 40 21.85 -23.75 16.14
CA ILE A 40 23.15 -23.51 15.50
C ILE A 40 24.27 -23.67 16.51
N ALA A 41 24.16 -23.03 17.69
CA ALA A 41 25.14 -23.11 18.73
C ALA A 41 25.33 -24.55 19.23
N TYR A 42 24.24 -25.32 19.36
CA TYR A 42 24.30 -26.72 19.78
C TYR A 42 25.00 -27.62 18.75
N LEU A 43 24.68 -27.46 17.46
CA LEU A 43 25.33 -28.19 16.38
C LEU A 43 26.84 -27.95 16.35
N ILE A 44 27.27 -26.73 16.55
CA ILE A 44 28.68 -26.37 16.54
C ILE A 44 29.40 -26.81 17.83
N GLY A 45 28.87 -26.41 18.99
CA GLY A 45 29.52 -26.58 20.26
C GLY A 45 29.50 -28.01 20.80
N GLU A 46 28.33 -28.68 20.71
CA GLU A 46 28.12 -29.99 21.33
C GLU A 46 28.23 -31.16 20.32
N ARG A 47 27.80 -30.92 19.07
CA ARG A 47 27.84 -31.97 18.01
C ARG A 47 29.08 -31.88 17.14
N GLY A 48 29.91 -30.85 17.31
CA GLY A 48 31.16 -30.69 16.54
C GLY A 48 30.92 -30.46 15.05
N VAL A 49 29.74 -29.96 14.65
CA VAL A 49 29.44 -29.63 13.24
C VAL A 49 30.27 -28.43 12.82
N ASN A 50 30.97 -28.57 11.70
CA ASN A 50 31.73 -27.46 11.16
C ASN A 50 30.77 -26.31 10.80
N PRO A 51 30.97 -25.06 11.29
CA PRO A 51 30.13 -23.91 10.96
C PRO A 51 29.91 -23.71 9.45
N TRP A 52 30.87 -24.04 8.64
CA TRP A 52 30.79 -24.05 7.17
C TRP A 52 29.68 -24.94 6.59
N ASN A 53 29.26 -25.98 7.33
CA ASN A 53 28.23 -26.92 6.90
C ASN A 53 26.80 -26.46 7.26
N ILE A 54 26.64 -25.26 7.79
CA ILE A 54 25.36 -24.74 8.25
C ILE A 54 24.90 -23.59 7.35
N LEU A 55 23.68 -23.70 6.81
CA LEU A 55 22.97 -22.65 6.09
C LEU A 55 21.74 -22.23 6.88
N ALA A 56 21.63 -20.95 7.22
CA ALA A 56 20.48 -20.36 7.88
C ALA A 56 19.88 -19.25 7.00
N ILE A 57 18.60 -19.38 6.68
CA ILE A 57 17.90 -18.49 5.73
C ILE A 57 16.76 -17.76 6.44
N THR A 58 16.65 -16.48 6.15
CA THR A 58 15.52 -15.64 6.56
C THR A 58 15.07 -14.71 5.43
N PHE A 59 14.02 -13.88 5.63
CA PHE A 59 13.42 -13.08 4.56
C PHE A 59 14.04 -11.70 4.38
N THR A 60 14.55 -11.07 5.44
CA THR A 60 15.07 -9.70 5.37
C THR A 60 16.54 -9.62 5.78
N ASN A 61 17.27 -8.66 5.20
CA ASN A 61 18.67 -8.44 5.55
C ASN A 61 18.83 -8.07 7.03
N LYS A 62 17.86 -7.32 7.60
CA LYS A 62 17.86 -6.98 9.02
C LYS A 62 17.74 -8.23 9.89
N ALA A 63 16.80 -9.15 9.57
CA ALA A 63 16.65 -10.40 10.30
C ALA A 63 17.88 -11.31 10.16
N ALA A 64 18.52 -11.34 8.98
CA ALA A 64 19.76 -12.08 8.77
C ALA A 64 20.91 -11.51 9.60
N GLU A 65 21.03 -10.19 9.67
CA GLU A 65 22.05 -9.52 10.50
C GLU A 65 21.83 -9.77 11.99
N GLU A 66 20.58 -9.64 12.47
CA GLU A 66 20.23 -9.92 13.85
C GLU A 66 20.49 -11.39 14.22
N MET A 67 20.13 -12.33 13.31
CA MET A 67 20.41 -13.75 13.51
C MET A 67 21.92 -14.01 13.58
N ARG A 68 22.72 -13.38 12.72
CA ARG A 68 24.19 -13.48 12.73
C ARG A 68 24.76 -12.99 14.05
N GLN A 69 24.38 -11.81 14.49
CA GLN A 69 24.86 -11.24 15.77
C GLN A 69 24.51 -12.15 16.97
N ARG A 70 23.32 -12.75 16.95
CA ARG A 70 22.90 -13.69 18.01
C ARG A 70 23.71 -14.98 17.97
N VAL A 71 24.02 -15.51 16.78
CA VAL A 71 24.89 -16.69 16.62
C VAL A 71 26.30 -16.37 17.07
N ASP A 72 26.86 -15.24 16.68
CA ASP A 72 28.20 -14.77 17.09
C ASP A 72 28.32 -14.67 18.62
N ASN A 73 27.28 -14.14 19.28
CA ASN A 73 27.24 -14.01 20.73
C ASN A 73 27.16 -15.38 21.47
N LEU A 74 26.57 -16.38 20.83
CA LEU A 74 26.38 -17.71 21.44
C LEU A 74 27.57 -18.66 21.17
N VAL A 75 28.14 -18.59 19.97
CA VAL A 75 29.20 -19.50 19.50
C VAL A 75 30.61 -18.92 19.70
N GLY A 76 30.75 -17.63 19.49
CA GLY A 76 32.05 -16.96 19.50
C GLY A 76 32.89 -17.28 18.26
N PHE A 77 34.15 -17.67 18.44
CA PHE A 77 35.11 -17.90 17.34
C PHE A 77 34.62 -18.96 16.36
N GLY A 78 34.66 -18.66 15.07
CA GLY A 78 34.23 -19.54 13.97
C GLY A 78 32.78 -19.34 13.51
N ALA A 79 31.98 -18.59 14.25
CA ALA A 79 30.57 -18.31 13.90
C ALA A 79 30.43 -17.61 12.53
N GLU A 80 31.42 -16.80 12.14
CA GLU A 80 31.47 -16.08 10.86
C GLU A 80 31.44 -17.02 9.63
N SER A 81 31.74 -18.30 9.81
CA SER A 81 31.70 -19.31 8.76
C SER A 81 30.31 -19.89 8.51
N VAL A 82 29.36 -19.66 9.43
CA VAL A 82 27.94 -20.01 9.22
C VAL A 82 27.37 -19.13 8.12
N TRP A 83 26.73 -19.76 7.13
CA TRP A 83 26.10 -18.97 6.06
C TRP A 83 24.71 -18.51 6.49
N VAL A 84 24.64 -17.34 7.15
CA VAL A 84 23.38 -16.67 7.47
C VAL A 84 23.07 -15.64 6.39
N SER A 85 21.94 -15.75 5.69
CA SER A 85 21.57 -14.85 4.59
C SER A 85 20.08 -14.86 4.29
N THR A 86 19.65 -13.95 3.40
CA THR A 86 18.33 -14.05 2.76
C THR A 86 18.34 -15.04 1.61
N PHE A 87 17.17 -15.52 1.16
CA PHE A 87 17.04 -16.37 -0.03
C PHE A 87 17.77 -15.77 -1.24
N HIS A 88 17.47 -14.50 -1.57
CA HIS A 88 18.08 -13.84 -2.72
C HIS A 88 19.60 -13.71 -2.60
N SER A 89 20.11 -13.35 -1.43
CA SER A 89 21.55 -13.24 -1.22
C SER A 89 22.27 -14.59 -1.36
N ALA A 90 21.64 -15.69 -0.91
CA ALA A 90 22.17 -17.02 -1.12
C ALA A 90 22.21 -17.38 -2.62
N CYS A 91 21.11 -17.13 -3.32
CA CYS A 91 21.01 -17.37 -4.76
C CYS A 91 22.03 -16.56 -5.56
N VAL A 92 22.18 -15.26 -5.28
CA VAL A 92 23.20 -14.42 -5.95
C VAL A 92 24.60 -15.01 -5.80
N ARG A 93 24.99 -15.46 -4.60
CA ARG A 93 26.33 -16.05 -4.36
C ARG A 93 26.53 -17.35 -5.14
N ILE A 94 25.49 -18.17 -5.28
CA ILE A 94 25.53 -19.41 -6.06
C ILE A 94 25.67 -19.08 -7.56
N LEU A 95 24.81 -18.19 -8.06
CA LEU A 95 24.78 -17.79 -9.47
C LEU A 95 26.09 -17.11 -9.90
N ARG A 96 26.62 -16.18 -9.09
CA ARG A 96 27.93 -15.53 -9.38
C ARG A 96 29.08 -16.53 -9.61
N ARG A 97 28.92 -17.75 -9.10
CA ARG A 97 29.95 -18.77 -9.23
C ARG A 97 29.71 -19.73 -10.38
N PHE A 98 28.47 -20.02 -10.77
CA PHE A 98 28.15 -21.12 -11.66
C PHE A 98 27.08 -20.80 -12.73
N ILE A 99 26.64 -19.56 -12.88
CA ILE A 99 25.59 -19.24 -13.85
C ILE A 99 26.03 -19.40 -15.31
N ASP A 100 27.36 -19.44 -15.55
CA ASP A 100 27.96 -19.76 -16.86
C ASP A 100 27.44 -21.09 -17.40
N ARG A 101 27.13 -22.05 -16.53
CA ARG A 101 26.50 -23.33 -16.88
C ARG A 101 25.10 -23.18 -17.49
N LEU A 102 24.42 -22.06 -17.27
CA LEU A 102 23.14 -21.73 -17.89
C LEU A 102 23.31 -20.82 -19.12
N GLY A 103 24.56 -20.47 -19.50
CA GLY A 103 24.86 -19.62 -20.64
C GLY A 103 24.71 -18.14 -20.39
N TYR A 104 24.88 -17.70 -19.15
CA TYR A 104 25.08 -16.31 -18.75
C TYR A 104 26.54 -16.07 -18.38
N GLU A 105 26.95 -14.81 -18.30
CA GLU A 105 28.24 -14.46 -17.72
C GLU A 105 28.14 -14.25 -16.21
N ASN A 106 29.17 -14.61 -15.46
CA ASN A 106 29.14 -14.58 -13.98
C ASN A 106 28.96 -13.17 -13.39
N HIS A 107 29.24 -12.11 -14.14
CA HIS A 107 29.08 -10.72 -13.75
C HIS A 107 27.76 -10.11 -14.26
N PHE A 108 26.68 -10.89 -14.28
CA PHE A 108 25.34 -10.42 -14.67
C PHE A 108 24.87 -9.20 -13.88
N THR A 109 24.04 -8.36 -14.50
CA THR A 109 23.37 -7.23 -13.85
C THR A 109 22.08 -7.67 -13.17
N ILE A 110 21.78 -7.12 -12.00
CA ILE A 110 20.48 -7.32 -11.36
C ILE A 110 19.61 -6.11 -11.68
N TYR A 111 18.53 -6.33 -12.41
CA TYR A 111 17.60 -5.29 -12.81
C TYR A 111 16.62 -4.96 -11.68
N ASP A 112 16.53 -3.68 -11.37
CA ASP A 112 15.51 -3.17 -10.48
C ASP A 112 14.14 -2.99 -11.19
N THR A 113 13.14 -2.50 -10.45
CA THR A 113 11.78 -2.32 -10.98
C THR A 113 11.73 -1.31 -12.13
N ASP A 114 12.61 -0.30 -12.17
CA ASP A 114 12.59 0.73 -13.22
C ASP A 114 13.33 0.23 -14.46
N ASP A 115 14.38 -0.56 -14.29
CA ASP A 115 15.05 -1.30 -15.39
C ASP A 115 14.06 -2.26 -16.05
N GLN A 116 13.34 -3.07 -15.26
CA GLN A 116 12.31 -3.98 -15.76
C GLN A 116 11.21 -3.25 -16.54
N LYS A 117 10.71 -2.10 -16.03
CA LYS A 117 9.71 -1.28 -16.74
C LYS A 117 10.24 -0.72 -18.07
N THR A 118 11.51 -0.37 -18.12
CA THR A 118 12.14 0.10 -19.35
C THR A 118 12.22 -1.02 -20.36
N LEU A 119 12.72 -2.18 -19.95
CA LEU A 119 12.84 -3.36 -20.81
C LEU A 119 11.48 -3.85 -21.33
N ILE A 120 10.45 -3.95 -20.46
CA ILE A 120 9.14 -4.45 -20.86
C ILE A 120 8.49 -3.56 -21.94
N LYS A 121 8.73 -2.23 -21.93
CA LYS A 121 8.28 -1.31 -22.99
C LYS A 121 8.93 -1.61 -24.33
N GLU A 122 10.22 -1.96 -24.32
CA GLU A 122 10.96 -2.32 -25.52
C GLU A 122 10.48 -3.66 -26.06
N VAL A 123 10.29 -4.63 -25.17
CA VAL A 123 9.71 -5.94 -25.48
C VAL A 123 8.32 -5.80 -26.11
N CYS A 124 7.42 -5.04 -25.50
CA CYS A 124 6.06 -4.82 -26.04
C CYS A 124 6.07 -4.23 -27.45
N ARG A 125 6.97 -3.28 -27.72
CA ARG A 125 7.16 -2.73 -29.09
C ARG A 125 7.62 -3.78 -30.08
N LYS A 126 8.56 -4.65 -29.67
CA LYS A 126 9.13 -5.70 -30.50
C LYS A 126 8.10 -6.80 -30.86
N VAL A 127 7.26 -7.16 -29.90
CA VAL A 127 6.24 -8.22 -30.08
C VAL A 127 4.86 -7.70 -30.49
N ASP A 128 4.75 -6.41 -30.79
CA ASP A 128 3.49 -5.74 -31.22
C ASP A 128 2.35 -5.92 -30.19
N VAL A 129 2.65 -5.59 -28.93
CA VAL A 129 1.68 -5.54 -27.84
C VAL A 129 1.49 -4.09 -27.39
N ASP A 130 0.26 -3.60 -27.47
CA ASP A 130 -0.07 -2.22 -27.13
C ASP A 130 -0.05 -2.02 -25.60
N THR A 131 0.88 -1.21 -25.09
CA THR A 131 1.01 -0.89 -23.66
C THR A 131 -0.14 -0.02 -23.13
N LYS A 132 -1.02 0.53 -24.00
CA LYS A 132 -2.25 1.17 -23.57
C LYS A 132 -3.29 0.17 -23.10
N VAL A 133 -3.30 -1.04 -23.69
CA VAL A 133 -4.21 -2.14 -23.34
C VAL A 133 -3.59 -3.03 -22.28
N PHE A 134 -2.33 -3.41 -22.48
CA PHE A 134 -1.56 -4.24 -21.54
C PHE A 134 -0.54 -3.35 -20.82
N LYS A 135 -0.88 -2.87 -19.63
CA LYS A 135 0.01 -2.00 -18.87
C LYS A 135 1.27 -2.73 -18.44
N GLU A 136 2.40 -2.03 -18.48
CA GLU A 136 3.72 -2.58 -18.17
C GLU A 136 3.75 -3.26 -16.79
N ARG A 137 3.11 -2.65 -15.78
CA ARG A 137 3.06 -3.21 -14.42
C ARG A 137 2.26 -4.49 -14.35
N SER A 138 1.11 -4.57 -15.03
CA SER A 138 0.30 -5.80 -15.07
C SER A 138 1.04 -6.94 -15.77
N LEU A 139 1.78 -6.65 -16.83
CA LEU A 139 2.63 -7.63 -17.51
C LEU A 139 3.74 -8.14 -16.58
N LEU A 140 4.45 -7.24 -15.91
CA LEU A 140 5.50 -7.60 -14.95
C LEU A 140 4.94 -8.39 -13.76
N SER A 141 3.78 -8.00 -13.25
CA SER A 141 3.11 -8.74 -12.17
C SER A 141 2.74 -10.16 -12.58
N ALA A 142 2.20 -10.35 -13.79
CA ALA A 142 1.87 -11.68 -14.30
C ALA A 142 3.12 -12.56 -14.51
N ILE A 143 4.23 -11.96 -15.02
CA ILE A 143 5.51 -12.64 -15.18
C ILE A 143 6.09 -13.02 -13.82
N SER A 144 6.10 -12.10 -12.85
CA SER A 144 6.58 -12.35 -11.50
C SER A 144 5.79 -13.46 -10.81
N SER A 145 4.45 -13.45 -10.92
CA SER A 145 3.60 -14.53 -10.39
C SER A 145 3.95 -15.88 -10.99
N ALA A 146 4.16 -15.94 -12.32
CA ALA A 146 4.56 -17.18 -12.99
C ALA A 146 5.94 -17.67 -12.50
N LYS A 147 6.92 -16.77 -12.38
CA LYS A 147 8.26 -17.07 -11.86
C LYS A 147 8.21 -17.61 -10.44
N ASN A 148 7.42 -16.99 -9.56
CA ASN A 148 7.25 -17.43 -8.17
C ASN A 148 6.67 -18.85 -8.05
N GLU A 149 5.85 -19.26 -9.03
CA GLU A 149 5.32 -20.62 -9.14
C GLU A 149 6.21 -21.56 -9.97
N MET A 150 7.35 -21.08 -10.46
CA MET A 150 8.26 -21.82 -11.35
C MET A 150 7.63 -22.21 -12.70
N ILE A 151 6.68 -21.41 -13.18
CA ILE A 151 6.07 -21.58 -14.51
C ILE A 151 6.90 -20.80 -15.52
N LEU A 152 7.57 -21.51 -16.41
CA LEU A 152 8.41 -20.93 -17.46
C LEU A 152 7.58 -20.47 -18.67
N PRO A 153 8.12 -19.64 -19.59
CA PRO A 153 7.36 -19.08 -20.71
C PRO A 153 6.61 -20.12 -21.55
N ASP A 154 7.21 -21.27 -21.82
CA ASP A 154 6.58 -22.33 -22.63
C ASP A 154 5.40 -22.98 -21.89
N GLU A 155 5.57 -23.24 -20.61
CA GLU A 155 4.51 -23.77 -19.75
C GLU A 155 3.38 -22.74 -19.56
N PHE A 156 3.74 -21.47 -19.41
CA PHE A 156 2.75 -20.39 -19.31
C PHE A 156 1.88 -20.29 -20.58
N GLU A 157 2.50 -20.44 -21.76
CA GLU A 157 1.78 -20.46 -23.04
C GLU A 157 0.84 -21.66 -23.15
N LEU A 158 1.28 -22.85 -22.75
CA LEU A 158 0.45 -24.07 -22.71
C LEU A 158 -0.76 -23.87 -21.77
N ASN A 159 -0.52 -23.28 -20.60
CA ASN A 159 -1.57 -23.02 -19.61
C ASN A 159 -2.54 -21.89 -20.03
N ALA A 160 -2.17 -21.08 -21.03
CA ALA A 160 -3.04 -20.03 -21.56
C ALA A 160 -4.31 -20.56 -22.22
N GLY A 161 -4.31 -21.84 -22.71
CA GLY A 161 -5.52 -22.54 -23.13
C GLY A 161 -6.36 -21.85 -24.20
N GLY A 162 -5.78 -20.96 -25.02
CA GLY A 162 -6.49 -20.18 -26.02
C GLY A 162 -7.05 -18.84 -25.53
N ASP A 163 -6.84 -18.46 -24.28
CA ASP A 163 -7.15 -17.13 -23.76
C ASP A 163 -6.26 -16.09 -24.45
N PHE A 164 -6.89 -15.17 -25.20
CA PHE A 164 -6.18 -14.16 -25.99
C PHE A 164 -5.28 -13.27 -25.13
N ALA A 165 -5.72 -12.86 -23.96
CA ALA A 165 -4.93 -12.00 -23.07
C ALA A 165 -3.72 -12.76 -22.52
N LYS A 166 -3.91 -13.99 -22.03
CA LYS A 166 -2.83 -14.85 -21.55
C LYS A 166 -1.83 -15.20 -22.65
N MET A 167 -2.29 -15.45 -23.88
CA MET A 167 -1.41 -15.68 -25.03
C MET A 167 -0.54 -14.46 -25.36
N LYS A 168 -1.07 -13.25 -25.24
CA LYS A 168 -0.28 -12.01 -25.41
C LYS A 168 0.74 -11.87 -24.29
N ILE A 169 0.37 -12.16 -23.04
CA ILE A 169 1.32 -12.16 -21.91
C ILE A 169 2.41 -13.20 -22.11
N ALA A 170 2.08 -14.43 -22.57
CA ALA A 170 3.04 -15.48 -22.87
C ALA A 170 4.08 -15.03 -23.91
N LYS A 171 3.62 -14.35 -24.98
CA LYS A 171 4.50 -13.80 -26.02
C LYS A 171 5.46 -12.74 -25.44
N VAL A 172 4.96 -11.85 -24.58
CA VAL A 172 5.75 -10.84 -23.89
C VAL A 172 6.74 -11.51 -22.93
N TYR A 173 6.30 -12.49 -22.15
CA TYR A 173 7.15 -13.20 -21.20
C TYR A 173 8.32 -13.91 -21.89
N ARG A 174 8.06 -14.62 -22.99
CA ARG A 174 9.12 -15.27 -23.78
C ARG A 174 10.16 -14.27 -24.28
N GLU A 175 9.71 -13.15 -24.86
CA GLU A 175 10.63 -12.13 -25.37
C GLU A 175 11.35 -11.39 -24.25
N TYR A 176 10.69 -11.17 -23.09
CA TYR A 176 11.30 -10.58 -21.90
C TYR A 176 12.48 -11.44 -21.43
N GLU A 177 12.29 -12.75 -21.27
CA GLU A 177 13.39 -13.67 -20.90
C GLU A 177 14.52 -13.69 -21.94
N ALA A 178 14.19 -13.61 -23.23
CA ALA A 178 15.18 -13.56 -24.29
C ALA A 178 16.04 -12.28 -24.22
N GLN A 179 15.40 -11.13 -23.94
CA GLN A 179 16.12 -9.86 -23.80
C GLN A 179 16.92 -9.80 -22.49
N MET A 180 16.39 -10.31 -21.37
CA MET A 180 17.11 -10.44 -20.11
C MET A 180 18.40 -11.25 -20.33
N ARG A 181 18.31 -12.36 -21.05
CA ARG A 181 19.48 -13.19 -21.40
C ARG A 181 20.46 -12.46 -22.31
N ALA A 182 19.96 -11.75 -23.32
CA ALA A 182 20.81 -11.00 -24.25
C ALA A 182 21.58 -9.86 -23.54
N ASN A 183 20.96 -9.25 -22.53
CA ASN A 183 21.57 -8.20 -21.71
C ASN A 183 22.44 -8.72 -20.58
N ASN A 184 22.61 -10.05 -20.45
CA ASN A 184 23.24 -10.69 -19.31
C ASN A 184 22.70 -10.14 -17.97
N ALA A 185 21.37 -10.07 -17.86
CA ALA A 185 20.67 -9.50 -16.71
C ALA A 185 19.69 -10.50 -16.10
N LEU A 186 19.45 -10.35 -14.81
CA LEU A 186 18.46 -11.10 -14.03
C LEU A 186 17.60 -10.11 -13.23
N ASP A 187 16.31 -10.37 -13.11
CA ASP A 187 15.48 -9.70 -12.14
C ASP A 187 15.51 -10.42 -10.77
N PHE A 188 14.79 -9.87 -9.77
CA PHE A 188 14.79 -10.48 -8.44
C PHE A 188 14.18 -11.89 -8.42
N ASP A 189 13.15 -12.15 -9.22
CA ASP A 189 12.53 -13.47 -9.30
C ASP A 189 13.48 -14.46 -10.02
N ASP A 190 14.23 -13.99 -11.03
CA ASP A 190 15.23 -14.79 -11.73
C ASP A 190 16.32 -15.31 -10.82
N LEU A 191 16.69 -14.57 -9.79
CA LEU A 191 17.70 -15.04 -8.83
C LEU A 191 17.31 -16.39 -8.23
N LEU A 192 16.04 -16.57 -7.92
CA LEU A 192 15.50 -17.85 -7.41
C LEU A 192 15.32 -18.86 -8.54
N VAL A 193 14.62 -18.49 -9.61
CA VAL A 193 14.31 -19.40 -10.72
C VAL A 193 15.56 -19.97 -11.37
N LYS A 194 16.54 -19.11 -11.69
CA LYS A 194 17.79 -19.57 -12.34
C LYS A 194 18.64 -20.41 -11.37
N THR A 195 18.62 -20.13 -10.05
CA THR A 195 19.29 -20.97 -9.08
C THR A 195 18.66 -22.36 -9.02
N VAL A 196 17.33 -22.44 -8.97
CA VAL A 196 16.64 -23.75 -9.02
C VAL A 196 16.94 -24.49 -10.33
N GLN A 197 16.89 -23.80 -11.49
CA GLN A 197 17.26 -24.39 -12.78
C GLN A 197 18.71 -24.91 -12.80
N LEU A 198 19.65 -24.11 -12.28
CA LEU A 198 21.06 -24.51 -12.18
C LEU A 198 21.20 -25.78 -11.35
N LEU A 199 20.62 -25.86 -10.18
CA LEU A 199 20.70 -27.02 -9.31
C LEU A 199 20.01 -28.27 -9.91
N GLN A 200 18.95 -28.09 -10.69
CA GLN A 200 18.24 -29.19 -11.36
C GLN A 200 18.99 -29.72 -12.56
N THR A 201 19.70 -28.84 -13.31
CA THR A 201 20.34 -29.21 -14.58
C THR A 201 21.84 -29.55 -14.44
N GLN A 202 22.45 -29.16 -13.30
CA GLN A 202 23.90 -29.36 -13.06
C GLN A 202 24.10 -30.16 -11.76
N PRO A 203 24.11 -31.51 -11.83
CA PRO A 203 24.21 -32.37 -10.65
C PRO A 203 25.50 -32.16 -9.85
N ASP A 204 26.63 -31.85 -10.50
CA ASP A 204 27.90 -31.55 -9.84
C ASP A 204 27.84 -30.29 -8.96
N VAL A 205 27.12 -29.26 -9.41
CA VAL A 205 26.89 -28.03 -8.63
C VAL A 205 26.00 -28.35 -7.44
N LEU A 206 24.89 -29.07 -7.68
CA LEU A 206 23.98 -29.48 -6.61
C LEU A 206 24.71 -30.29 -5.53
N GLU A 207 25.46 -31.33 -5.93
CA GLU A 207 26.23 -32.17 -5.01
C GLU A 207 27.23 -31.36 -4.18
N SER A 208 27.94 -30.42 -4.80
CA SER A 208 28.89 -29.53 -4.11
C SER A 208 28.22 -28.70 -3.00
N TYR A 209 27.02 -28.18 -3.25
CA TYR A 209 26.27 -27.42 -2.24
C TYR A 209 25.56 -28.30 -1.21
N GLN A 210 25.15 -29.51 -1.56
CA GLN A 210 24.62 -30.48 -0.60
C GLN A 210 25.71 -30.94 0.38
N GLU A 211 26.94 -31.19 -0.10
CA GLU A 211 28.07 -31.50 0.78
C GLU A 211 28.45 -30.31 1.67
N ARG A 212 28.32 -29.12 1.15
CA ARG A 212 28.59 -27.92 1.91
C ARG A 212 27.52 -27.66 2.98
N PHE A 213 26.23 -27.75 2.64
CA PHE A 213 25.11 -27.42 3.54
C PHE A 213 24.44 -28.70 4.06
N ARG A 214 25.10 -29.35 4.99
CA ARG A 214 24.59 -30.58 5.62
C ARG A 214 23.44 -30.30 6.60
N TYR A 215 23.36 -29.06 7.09
CA TYR A 215 22.29 -28.57 7.99
C TYR A 215 21.72 -27.29 7.42
N ILE A 216 20.42 -27.30 7.15
CA ILE A 216 19.70 -26.17 6.56
C ILE A 216 18.60 -25.74 7.52
N MET A 217 18.53 -24.43 7.79
CA MET A 217 17.52 -23.83 8.64
C MET A 217 16.82 -22.70 7.92
N VAL A 218 15.48 -22.65 8.00
CA VAL A 218 14.67 -21.62 7.36
C VAL A 218 13.73 -21.01 8.42
N ASP A 219 13.86 -19.70 8.62
CA ASP A 219 12.95 -18.91 9.46
C ASP A 219 11.76 -18.39 8.63
N GLU A 220 10.63 -18.10 9.28
CA GLU A 220 9.39 -17.59 8.67
C GLU A 220 8.90 -18.45 7.47
N TYR A 221 9.01 -19.76 7.57
CA TYR A 221 8.78 -20.70 6.46
C TYR A 221 7.39 -20.59 5.83
N GLN A 222 6.37 -20.12 6.56
CA GLN A 222 5.01 -19.89 6.06
C GLN A 222 4.93 -18.81 4.97
N ASP A 223 5.96 -17.97 4.82
CA ASP A 223 6.00 -16.92 3.80
C ASP A 223 6.75 -17.33 2.52
N THR A 224 7.19 -18.59 2.43
CA THR A 224 7.91 -19.08 1.25
C THR A 224 6.99 -19.26 0.05
N ASN A 225 7.50 -18.92 -1.15
CA ASN A 225 6.88 -19.25 -2.43
C ASN A 225 7.35 -20.62 -2.96
N THR A 226 6.82 -21.07 -4.10
CA THR A 226 7.16 -22.36 -4.69
C THR A 226 8.64 -22.43 -5.14
N ALA A 227 9.22 -21.36 -5.65
CA ALA A 227 10.62 -21.32 -6.06
C ALA A 227 11.57 -21.46 -4.86
N GLN A 228 11.28 -20.76 -3.75
CA GLN A 228 12.03 -20.86 -2.49
C GLN A 228 11.92 -22.24 -1.86
N PHE A 229 10.72 -22.83 -1.88
CA PHE A 229 10.50 -24.20 -1.43
C PHE A 229 11.35 -25.20 -2.25
N LYS A 230 11.32 -25.13 -3.60
CA LYS A 230 12.11 -25.99 -4.47
C LYS A 230 13.62 -25.83 -4.23
N PHE A 231 14.10 -24.59 -4.06
CA PHE A 231 15.50 -24.31 -3.76
C PHE A 231 15.96 -25.04 -2.48
N VAL A 232 15.23 -24.87 -1.39
CA VAL A 232 15.57 -25.51 -0.10
C VAL A 232 15.46 -27.03 -0.19
N SER A 233 14.42 -27.55 -0.84
CA SER A 233 14.19 -28.99 -0.98
C SER A 233 15.31 -29.67 -1.78
N LEU A 234 15.82 -29.03 -2.86
CA LEU A 234 16.95 -29.56 -3.64
C LEU A 234 18.23 -29.63 -2.80
N LEU A 235 18.52 -28.57 -2.05
CA LEU A 235 19.71 -28.55 -1.20
C LEU A 235 19.63 -29.59 -0.07
N ALA A 236 18.43 -29.74 0.52
CA ALA A 236 18.24 -30.68 1.63
C ALA A 236 18.18 -32.16 1.23
N SER A 237 17.89 -32.47 -0.03
CA SER A 237 17.51 -33.83 -0.47
C SER A 237 18.54 -34.93 -0.21
N ARG A 238 19.80 -34.60 0.06
CA ARG A 238 20.86 -35.60 0.33
C ARG A 238 20.95 -36.00 1.79
N TYR A 239 20.93 -35.04 2.68
CA TYR A 239 21.11 -35.26 4.14
C TYR A 239 19.82 -35.17 4.94
N GLU A 240 18.78 -34.58 4.36
CA GLU A 240 17.46 -34.36 4.95
C GLU A 240 17.46 -33.59 6.30
N ASN A 241 18.61 -33.03 6.70
CA ASN A 241 18.71 -32.22 7.93
C ASN A 241 18.16 -30.80 7.67
N LEU A 242 16.88 -30.75 7.37
CA LEU A 242 16.13 -29.51 7.11
C LEU A 242 15.29 -29.16 8.33
N CYS A 243 15.62 -28.05 8.98
CA CYS A 243 14.83 -27.48 10.04
C CYS A 243 14.08 -26.23 9.56
N VAL A 244 12.77 -26.27 9.52
CA VAL A 244 11.95 -25.11 9.16
C VAL A 244 11.18 -24.63 10.38
N VAL A 245 11.13 -23.30 10.56
CA VAL A 245 10.38 -22.66 11.64
C VAL A 245 9.39 -21.69 11.04
N GLY A 246 8.15 -21.75 11.49
CA GLY A 246 7.11 -20.86 11.01
C GLY A 246 5.85 -20.88 11.84
N ASP A 247 4.99 -19.94 11.54
CA ASP A 247 3.65 -19.81 12.11
C ASP A 247 2.65 -19.66 10.96
N ASP A 248 1.92 -20.72 10.64
CA ASP A 248 0.89 -20.70 9.61
C ASP A 248 -0.19 -19.63 9.88
N ASP A 249 -0.46 -19.33 11.16
CA ASP A 249 -1.36 -18.25 11.56
C ASP A 249 -0.79 -16.83 11.30
N GLN A 250 0.47 -16.71 10.90
CA GLN A 250 1.12 -15.45 10.48
C GLN A 250 1.46 -15.41 8.99
N SER A 251 0.90 -16.31 8.17
CA SER A 251 1.04 -16.25 6.70
C SER A 251 0.13 -15.17 6.13
N ILE A 252 0.71 -14.00 5.80
CA ILE A 252 0.02 -12.77 5.38
C ILE A 252 0.61 -12.15 4.12
N TYR A 253 1.40 -12.89 3.33
CA TYR A 253 2.08 -12.39 2.13
C TYR A 253 1.70 -13.16 0.85
N ARG A 254 0.47 -13.73 0.79
CA ARG A 254 -0.05 -14.40 -0.42
C ARG A 254 0.01 -13.48 -1.64
N PHE A 255 -0.29 -12.19 -1.47
CA PHE A 255 -0.21 -11.19 -2.52
C PHE A 255 1.22 -10.96 -3.07
N ARG A 256 2.26 -11.44 -2.34
CA ARG A 256 3.66 -11.49 -2.79
C ARG A 256 4.10 -12.88 -3.22
N GLY A 257 3.16 -13.78 -3.49
CA GLY A 257 3.43 -15.14 -3.94
C GLY A 257 3.73 -16.15 -2.83
N ALA A 258 3.59 -15.79 -1.55
CA ALA A 258 3.71 -16.76 -0.46
C ALA A 258 2.66 -17.87 -0.58
N ASN A 259 3.09 -19.10 -0.35
CA ASN A 259 2.24 -20.29 -0.44
C ASN A 259 2.19 -20.98 0.92
N ILE A 260 1.09 -20.77 1.66
CA ILE A 260 0.87 -21.42 2.95
C ILE A 260 0.88 -22.95 2.86
N GLY A 261 0.57 -23.51 1.68
CA GLY A 261 0.65 -24.94 1.41
C GLY A 261 2.01 -25.55 1.68
N ASN A 262 3.11 -24.75 1.61
CA ASN A 262 4.45 -25.22 1.92
C ASN A 262 4.60 -25.66 3.38
N ILE A 263 4.10 -24.88 4.34
CA ILE A 263 4.17 -25.23 5.76
C ILE A 263 3.09 -26.26 6.14
N LEU A 264 1.87 -26.12 5.61
CA LEU A 264 0.80 -27.08 5.89
C LEU A 264 1.08 -28.47 5.33
N GLY A 265 1.71 -28.53 4.16
CA GLY A 265 2.04 -29.75 3.43
C GLY A 265 3.43 -30.33 3.75
N PHE A 266 4.19 -29.77 4.68
CA PHE A 266 5.58 -30.18 4.95
C PHE A 266 5.74 -31.68 5.22
N GLU A 267 4.88 -32.28 6.06
CA GLU A 267 4.91 -33.71 6.38
C GLU A 267 4.53 -34.61 5.19
N ARG A 268 3.86 -34.09 4.15
CA ARG A 268 3.59 -34.86 2.92
C ARG A 268 4.84 -34.96 2.05
N VAL A 269 5.71 -33.95 2.08
CA VAL A 269 6.96 -33.91 1.32
C VAL A 269 8.06 -34.63 2.08
N PHE A 270 8.08 -34.50 3.40
CA PHE A 270 9.02 -35.12 4.32
C PHE A 270 8.25 -36.03 5.31
N PRO A 271 7.94 -37.29 4.94
CA PRO A 271 7.11 -38.16 5.76
C PRO A 271 7.69 -38.49 7.13
N ASP A 272 9.05 -38.50 7.23
CA ASP A 272 9.76 -38.76 8.48
C ASP A 272 9.99 -37.50 9.32
N ALA A 273 9.34 -36.38 8.96
CA ALA A 273 9.52 -35.12 9.64
C ALA A 273 8.99 -35.17 11.09
N LYS A 274 9.85 -34.73 12.00
CA LYS A 274 9.39 -34.46 13.38
C LYS A 274 8.72 -33.11 13.43
N VAL A 275 7.57 -33.04 14.10
CA VAL A 275 6.84 -31.78 14.31
C VAL A 275 6.89 -31.42 15.78
N ILE A 276 7.41 -30.25 16.11
CA ILE A 276 7.46 -29.70 17.47
C ILE A 276 6.65 -28.41 17.52
N ARG A 277 5.78 -28.26 18.53
CA ARG A 277 4.96 -27.05 18.72
C ARG A 277 5.55 -26.17 19.81
N LEU A 278 5.74 -24.89 19.51
CA LEU A 278 6.11 -23.87 20.47
C LEU A 278 4.89 -23.00 20.76
N GLU A 279 4.17 -23.32 21.81
CA GLU A 279 2.90 -22.67 22.18
C GLU A 279 3.03 -21.67 23.32
N GLN A 280 4.12 -21.75 24.12
CA GLN A 280 4.39 -20.80 25.19
C GLN A 280 4.85 -19.45 24.60
N ASN A 281 4.05 -18.42 24.88
CA ASN A 281 4.34 -17.05 24.49
C ASN A 281 5.03 -16.30 25.63
N TYR A 282 6.06 -15.51 25.31
CA TYR A 282 6.84 -14.72 26.27
C TYR A 282 6.61 -13.21 26.11
N ARG A 283 5.76 -12.81 25.18
CA ARG A 283 5.55 -11.40 24.81
C ARG A 283 4.34 -10.79 25.51
N SER A 284 3.18 -11.41 25.33
CA SER A 284 1.87 -10.83 25.60
C SER A 284 1.27 -11.33 26.90
N THR A 285 0.30 -10.59 27.46
CA THR A 285 -0.54 -11.04 28.58
C THR A 285 -1.52 -12.11 28.13
N GLN A 286 -2.09 -12.87 29.09
CA GLN A 286 -2.98 -14.00 28.80
C GLN A 286 -4.27 -13.57 28.06
N ASN A 287 -4.86 -12.42 28.43
CA ASN A 287 -6.08 -11.93 27.79
C ASN A 287 -5.86 -11.58 26.31
N ILE A 288 -4.70 -11.01 25.95
CA ILE A 288 -4.33 -10.75 24.56
C ILE A 288 -4.24 -12.07 23.78
N LEU A 289 -3.60 -13.09 24.36
CA LEU A 289 -3.47 -14.38 23.69
C LEU A 289 -4.80 -15.11 23.55
N ASN A 290 -5.65 -15.05 24.57
CA ASN A 290 -6.99 -15.65 24.51
C ASN A 290 -7.83 -14.97 23.41
N ALA A 291 -7.72 -13.64 23.24
CA ALA A 291 -8.36 -12.92 22.14
C ALA A 291 -7.82 -13.36 20.77
N ALA A 292 -6.49 -13.49 20.64
CA ALA A 292 -5.85 -13.96 19.41
C ALA A 292 -6.28 -15.38 19.05
N ASN A 293 -6.26 -16.30 20.04
CA ASN A 293 -6.73 -17.68 19.89
C ASN A 293 -8.21 -17.74 19.47
N GLY A 294 -9.07 -16.89 20.06
CA GLY A 294 -10.50 -16.82 19.73
C GLY A 294 -10.74 -16.41 18.27
N VAL A 295 -10.00 -15.42 17.78
CA VAL A 295 -10.10 -14.97 16.40
C VAL A 295 -9.59 -16.03 15.43
N ILE A 296 -8.38 -16.55 15.63
CA ILE A 296 -7.74 -17.45 14.67
C ILE A 296 -8.36 -18.84 14.60
N ALA A 297 -9.07 -19.27 15.66
CA ALA A 297 -9.79 -20.54 15.69
C ALA A 297 -10.88 -20.67 14.61
N ASN A 298 -11.31 -19.54 14.02
CA ASN A 298 -12.30 -19.53 12.94
C ASN A 298 -11.69 -19.83 11.56
N ASN A 299 -10.37 -19.96 11.43
CA ASN A 299 -9.72 -20.44 10.21
C ASN A 299 -9.75 -21.96 10.15
N THR A 300 -9.98 -22.49 8.97
CA THR A 300 -10.04 -23.94 8.69
C THR A 300 -8.72 -24.50 8.18
N GLU A 301 -8.01 -23.71 7.36
CA GLU A 301 -6.70 -24.08 6.81
C GLU A 301 -5.57 -23.68 7.78
N ARG A 302 -5.41 -24.48 8.86
CA ARG A 302 -4.35 -24.24 9.85
C ARG A 302 -3.92 -25.54 10.54
N LYS A 303 -2.71 -25.53 11.12
CA LYS A 303 -2.25 -26.55 12.06
C LYS A 303 -2.65 -26.14 13.48
N GLU A 304 -3.37 -27.03 14.19
CA GLU A 304 -3.85 -26.73 15.53
C GLU A 304 -2.71 -26.42 16.50
N LYS A 305 -2.78 -25.27 17.12
CA LYS A 305 -1.93 -24.80 18.21
C LYS A 305 -2.70 -23.77 19.05
N THR A 306 -2.38 -23.68 20.32
CA THR A 306 -3.02 -22.74 21.26
C THR A 306 -1.94 -22.01 22.04
N LEU A 307 -1.88 -20.68 21.89
CA LEU A 307 -0.95 -19.87 22.64
C LEU A 307 -1.34 -19.76 24.10
N TRP A 308 -0.36 -19.93 24.98
CA TRP A 308 -0.49 -19.70 26.42
C TRP A 308 0.75 -18.98 26.96
N THR A 309 0.66 -18.40 28.16
CA THR A 309 1.77 -17.66 28.77
C THR A 309 1.77 -17.82 30.29
N GLU A 310 2.93 -17.62 30.89
CA GLU A 310 3.11 -17.43 32.34
C GLU A 310 3.06 -15.94 32.73
N ASN A 311 2.94 -15.04 31.76
CA ASN A 311 2.74 -13.62 32.03
C ASN A 311 1.39 -13.40 32.72
N PRO A 312 1.19 -12.28 33.42
CA PRO A 312 -0.07 -11.95 34.06
C PRO A 312 -1.28 -12.01 33.10
N GLU A 313 -2.47 -12.18 33.68
CA GLU A 313 -3.72 -12.15 32.91
C GLU A 313 -3.84 -10.87 32.06
N GLY A 314 -3.42 -9.75 32.61
CA GLY A 314 -3.44 -8.43 31.95
C GLY A 314 -4.83 -7.83 31.88
N GLU A 315 -4.91 -6.65 31.27
CA GLU A 315 -6.17 -5.95 31.03
C GLU A 315 -7.01 -6.68 29.96
N LYS A 316 -8.32 -6.45 30.01
CA LYS A 316 -9.23 -6.88 28.92
C LYS A 316 -8.92 -6.08 27.65
N ILE A 317 -9.33 -6.63 26.52
CA ILE A 317 -9.24 -5.92 25.24
C ILE A 317 -10.20 -4.74 25.25
N HIS A 318 -9.66 -3.54 25.18
CA HIS A 318 -10.46 -2.33 25.13
C HIS A 318 -11.07 -2.17 23.73
N PHE A 319 -12.40 -2.22 23.63
CA PHE A 319 -13.09 -1.91 22.38
C PHE A 319 -13.89 -0.63 22.55
N ARG A 320 -13.70 0.31 21.60
CA ARG A 320 -14.40 1.60 21.59
C ARG A 320 -14.96 1.86 20.20
N GLN A 321 -16.23 2.25 20.16
CA GLN A 321 -16.91 2.63 18.92
C GLN A 321 -17.25 4.11 18.94
N PHE A 322 -16.92 4.80 17.87
CA PHE A 322 -17.13 6.25 17.69
C PHE A 322 -18.15 6.52 16.60
N MET A 323 -18.69 7.74 16.55
CA MET A 323 -19.61 8.12 15.48
C MET A 323 -18.90 8.16 14.14
N ASN A 324 -17.69 8.72 14.10
CA ASN A 324 -16.92 8.88 12.87
C ASN A 324 -15.41 8.64 13.10
N GLY A 325 -14.66 8.57 12.02
CA GLY A 325 -13.21 8.33 12.06
C GLY A 325 -12.42 9.48 12.68
N TYR A 326 -12.97 10.67 12.71
CA TYR A 326 -12.35 11.84 13.34
C TYR A 326 -12.33 11.72 14.86
N GLU A 327 -13.46 11.31 15.45
CA GLU A 327 -13.56 11.02 16.88
C GLU A 327 -12.70 9.83 17.29
N GLU A 328 -12.61 8.81 16.43
CA GLU A 328 -11.72 7.66 16.64
C GLU A 328 -10.26 8.11 16.75
N ALA A 329 -9.77 8.90 15.79
CA ALA A 329 -8.40 9.37 15.79
C ALA A 329 -8.12 10.30 16.99
N GLU A 330 -9.08 11.15 17.36
CA GLU A 330 -9.00 12.03 18.52
C GLU A 330 -8.87 11.25 19.83
N PHE A 331 -9.67 10.18 19.98
CA PHE A 331 -9.59 9.31 21.15
C PHE A 331 -8.22 8.63 21.24
N VAL A 332 -7.75 8.00 20.14
CA VAL A 332 -6.48 7.25 20.13
C VAL A 332 -5.31 8.17 20.47
N VAL A 333 -5.20 9.30 19.77
CA VAL A 333 -4.12 10.27 20.01
C VAL A 333 -4.23 10.91 21.40
N GLY A 334 -5.46 11.20 21.86
CA GLY A 334 -5.73 11.71 23.20
C GLY A 334 -5.36 10.73 24.31
N ASP A 335 -5.60 9.43 24.13
CA ASP A 335 -5.20 8.39 25.09
C ASP A 335 -3.67 8.23 25.16
N ILE A 336 -2.99 8.26 23.99
CA ILE A 336 -1.54 8.25 23.93
C ILE A 336 -0.94 9.47 24.66
N ALA A 337 -1.49 10.67 24.40
CA ALA A 337 -1.07 11.90 25.07
C ALA A 337 -1.28 11.84 26.59
N ARG A 338 -2.40 11.26 27.02
CA ARG A 338 -2.71 11.06 28.44
C ARG A 338 -1.70 10.14 29.10
N ARG A 339 -1.42 8.99 28.51
CA ARG A 339 -0.47 8.00 29.01
C ARG A 339 0.94 8.60 29.18
N HIS A 340 1.39 9.35 28.19
CA HIS A 340 2.69 10.02 28.25
C HIS A 340 2.72 11.07 29.37
N ARG A 341 1.69 11.90 29.50
CA ARG A 341 1.58 12.90 30.55
C ARG A 341 1.49 12.30 31.96
N GLU A 342 0.84 11.15 32.11
CA GLU A 342 0.76 10.40 33.37
C GLU A 342 2.03 9.59 33.67
N GLY A 343 3.01 9.55 32.74
CA GLY A 343 4.25 8.77 32.87
C GLY A 343 4.05 7.27 32.82
N THR A 344 2.90 6.79 32.27
CA THR A 344 2.61 5.36 32.14
C THR A 344 3.17 4.76 30.87
N ALA A 345 3.45 5.58 29.83
CA ALA A 345 4.08 5.17 28.58
C ALA A 345 4.87 6.31 27.95
N GLU A 346 6.01 5.99 27.36
CA GLU A 346 6.69 6.85 26.39
C GLU A 346 6.03 6.69 25.00
N TYR A 347 6.21 7.66 24.10
CA TYR A 347 5.58 7.61 22.77
C TYR A 347 5.99 6.38 21.97
N HIS A 348 7.27 5.99 22.00
CA HIS A 348 7.77 4.79 21.30
C HIS A 348 7.19 3.46 21.82
N ASN A 349 6.55 3.47 22.98
CA ASN A 349 5.83 2.32 23.53
C ASN A 349 4.44 2.13 22.88
N CYS A 350 3.96 3.11 22.11
CA CYS A 350 2.64 3.13 21.51
C CYS A 350 2.71 2.95 19.99
N ALA A 351 1.90 2.05 19.46
CA ALA A 351 1.74 1.86 18.02
C ALA A 351 0.27 1.92 17.62
N VAL A 352 -0.01 2.67 16.54
CA VAL A 352 -1.32 2.67 15.87
C VAL A 352 -1.22 1.85 14.60
N LEU A 353 -1.96 0.76 14.55
CA LEU A 353 -1.98 -0.18 13.44
C LEU A 353 -3.29 -0.07 12.68
N TYR A 354 -3.20 0.01 11.36
CA TYR A 354 -4.35 0.13 10.46
C TYR A 354 -4.19 -0.78 9.23
N ARG A 355 -5.29 -1.01 8.50
CA ARG A 355 -5.30 -1.92 7.34
C ARG A 355 -4.63 -1.29 6.12
N THR A 356 -4.89 -0.03 5.83
CA THR A 356 -4.36 0.66 4.66
C THR A 356 -3.67 1.97 5.02
N ASN A 357 -2.71 2.39 4.20
CA ASN A 357 -1.99 3.65 4.41
C ASN A 357 -2.88 4.89 4.36
N ALA A 358 -4.02 4.84 3.66
CA ALA A 358 -4.96 5.96 3.60
C ALA A 358 -5.49 6.34 4.99
N GLN A 359 -5.66 5.35 5.87
CA GLN A 359 -6.16 5.58 7.24
C GLN A 359 -5.21 6.41 8.11
N SER A 360 -3.91 6.52 7.76
CA SER A 360 -2.95 7.27 8.58
C SER A 360 -3.27 8.76 8.69
N ARG A 361 -3.90 9.36 7.66
CA ARG A 361 -4.13 10.80 7.57
C ARG A 361 -4.78 11.40 8.83
N LEU A 362 -5.86 10.81 9.32
CA LEU A 362 -6.55 11.33 10.51
C LEU A 362 -5.69 11.26 11.76
N PHE A 363 -4.90 10.18 11.92
CA PHE A 363 -3.96 10.04 13.03
C PHE A 363 -2.79 11.02 12.90
N GLU A 364 -2.24 11.21 11.70
CA GLU A 364 -1.20 12.19 11.41
C GLU A 364 -1.67 13.60 11.80
N GLU A 365 -2.83 14.05 11.28
CA GLU A 365 -3.41 15.35 11.58
C GLU A 365 -3.65 15.55 13.08
N LYS A 366 -4.14 14.52 13.78
CA LYS A 366 -4.36 14.62 15.23
C LYS A 366 -3.06 14.63 16.04
N CYS A 367 -2.05 13.87 15.65
CA CYS A 367 -0.73 13.93 16.27
C CYS A 367 -0.10 15.33 16.11
N LEU A 368 -0.19 15.92 14.91
CA LEU A 368 0.29 17.28 14.65
C LEU A 368 -0.42 18.33 15.52
N LEU A 369 -1.76 18.28 15.57
CA LEU A 369 -2.56 19.20 16.41
C LEU A 369 -2.23 19.07 17.90
N ALA A 370 -1.87 17.87 18.35
CA ALA A 370 -1.49 17.60 19.74
C ALA A 370 0.00 17.81 20.02
N ASN A 371 0.83 18.22 19.04
CA ASN A 371 2.28 18.29 19.10
C ASN A 371 2.94 16.98 19.57
N ILE A 372 2.43 15.84 19.08
CA ILE A 372 2.98 14.53 19.38
C ILE A 372 3.86 14.09 18.22
N PRO A 373 5.15 13.83 18.43
CA PRO A 373 6.03 13.28 17.41
C PRO A 373 5.54 11.89 16.95
N TYR A 374 5.49 11.66 15.65
CA TYR A 374 5.12 10.38 15.09
C TYR A 374 6.02 9.98 13.92
N LYS A 375 6.09 8.69 13.62
CA LYS A 375 6.81 8.14 12.48
C LYS A 375 5.96 7.11 11.75
N ILE A 376 5.86 7.27 10.43
CA ILE A 376 5.21 6.29 9.58
C ILE A 376 6.22 5.24 9.13
N VAL A 377 5.97 3.99 9.48
CA VAL A 377 6.84 2.87 9.09
C VAL A 377 6.33 2.25 7.78
N GLY A 378 7.22 2.18 6.77
CA GLY A 378 6.90 1.62 5.47
C GLY A 378 6.10 2.54 4.56
N GLY A 379 6.07 3.84 4.85
CA GLY A 379 5.35 4.84 4.08
C GLY A 379 6.00 6.22 4.16
N VAL A 380 5.38 7.18 3.48
CA VAL A 380 5.65 8.61 3.61
C VAL A 380 4.40 9.31 4.12
N ASN A 381 4.58 10.45 4.76
CA ASN A 381 3.49 11.27 5.26
C ASN A 381 2.43 11.51 4.17
N PHE A 382 1.17 11.58 4.55
CA PHE A 382 0.05 11.61 3.62
C PHE A 382 0.21 12.68 2.54
N TYR A 383 0.48 13.92 2.96
CA TYR A 383 0.63 15.05 2.03
C TYR A 383 1.94 15.04 1.23
N ALA A 384 2.91 14.22 1.60
CA ALA A 384 4.15 14.02 0.87
C ALA A 384 4.04 12.93 -0.23
N ARG A 385 2.95 12.14 -0.26
CA ARG A 385 2.73 11.10 -1.27
C ARG A 385 2.62 11.70 -2.67
N LYS A 386 3.16 10.97 -3.66
CA LYS A 386 3.27 11.47 -5.03
C LYS A 386 1.92 11.90 -5.61
N GLU A 387 0.92 11.00 -5.56
CA GLU A 387 -0.43 11.23 -6.10
C GLU A 387 -1.13 12.40 -5.41
N ILE A 388 -0.93 12.57 -4.12
CA ILE A 388 -1.49 13.67 -3.33
C ILE A 388 -0.81 14.99 -3.73
N LYS A 389 0.53 15.01 -3.79
CA LYS A 389 1.27 16.20 -4.27
C LYS A 389 0.91 16.57 -5.70
N ASP A 390 0.69 15.60 -6.58
CA ASP A 390 0.31 15.87 -7.97
C ASP A 390 -1.05 16.59 -8.02
N LEU A 391 -2.06 16.08 -7.31
CA LEU A 391 -3.40 16.67 -7.25
C LEU A 391 -3.41 18.02 -6.53
N LEU A 392 -2.68 18.16 -5.44
CA LEU A 392 -2.51 19.46 -4.76
C LEU A 392 -1.82 20.50 -5.66
N CYS A 393 -0.86 20.09 -6.48
CA CYS A 393 -0.25 21.00 -7.45
C CYS A 393 -1.23 21.45 -8.54
N TYR A 394 -2.20 20.62 -8.94
CA TYR A 394 -3.30 21.08 -9.78
C TYR A 394 -4.14 22.16 -9.09
N LEU A 395 -4.56 21.91 -7.86
CA LEU A 395 -5.32 22.86 -7.07
C LEU A 395 -4.54 24.17 -6.86
N LYS A 396 -3.25 24.10 -6.50
CA LYS A 396 -2.35 25.26 -6.37
C LYS A 396 -2.25 26.05 -7.68
N THR A 397 -2.10 25.37 -8.82
CA THR A 397 -2.01 26.04 -10.14
C THR A 397 -3.32 26.73 -10.50
N VAL A 398 -4.47 26.17 -10.12
CA VAL A 398 -5.77 26.81 -10.32
C VAL A 398 -5.91 28.05 -9.45
N ASP A 399 -5.50 28.00 -8.20
CA ASP A 399 -5.53 29.11 -7.25
C ASP A 399 -4.50 30.19 -7.63
N ASN A 400 -3.23 29.79 -7.77
CA ASN A 400 -2.10 30.65 -8.09
C ASN A 400 -1.23 30.06 -9.21
N ALA A 401 -1.45 30.47 -10.45
CA ALA A 401 -0.64 30.00 -11.58
C ALA A 401 0.76 30.62 -11.66
N ALA A 402 1.10 31.59 -10.82
CA ALA A 402 2.47 32.10 -10.70
C ALA A 402 3.40 31.17 -9.91
N ASP A 403 2.87 30.09 -9.28
CA ASP A 403 3.68 29.03 -8.66
C ASP A 403 4.27 28.12 -9.74
N ASP A 404 5.43 28.50 -10.25
CA ASP A 404 6.16 27.78 -11.30
C ASP A 404 6.46 26.32 -10.91
N LEU A 405 6.69 26.02 -9.62
CA LEU A 405 6.98 24.67 -9.16
C LEU A 405 5.75 23.77 -9.30
N ALA A 406 4.58 24.27 -8.92
CA ALA A 406 3.32 23.55 -9.06
C ALA A 406 2.98 23.33 -10.56
N VAL A 407 3.11 24.36 -11.38
CA VAL A 407 2.84 24.29 -12.83
C VAL A 407 3.73 23.26 -13.52
N ARG A 408 5.05 23.32 -13.28
CA ARG A 408 6.01 22.38 -13.89
C ARG A 408 5.74 20.94 -13.48
N ARG A 409 5.37 20.71 -12.22
CA ARG A 409 5.07 19.37 -11.73
C ARG A 409 3.93 18.72 -12.51
N ILE A 410 2.84 19.44 -12.75
CA ILE A 410 1.64 18.91 -13.38
C ILE A 410 1.64 18.98 -14.93
N LEU A 411 2.54 19.74 -15.54
CA LEU A 411 2.56 19.97 -16.99
C LEU A 411 2.54 18.66 -17.80
N ASN A 412 3.22 17.62 -17.31
CA ASN A 412 3.30 16.32 -17.96
C ASN A 412 2.83 15.16 -17.04
N VAL A 413 1.96 15.44 -16.10
CA VAL A 413 1.32 14.46 -15.20
C VAL A 413 -0.20 14.66 -15.28
N PRO A 414 -0.99 13.69 -15.82
CA PRO A 414 -0.54 12.50 -16.57
C PRO A 414 0.25 12.84 -17.83
N LYS A 415 0.88 11.83 -18.43
CA LYS A 415 1.77 12.04 -19.59
C LYS A 415 1.07 12.70 -20.77
N ARG A 416 1.49 13.92 -21.13
CA ARG A 416 1.01 14.67 -22.30
C ARG A 416 2.02 14.69 -23.45
N GLY A 417 3.20 14.07 -23.25
CA GLY A 417 4.27 14.04 -24.24
C GLY A 417 4.96 15.41 -24.40
N ILE A 418 5.01 16.21 -23.34
CA ILE A 418 5.79 17.44 -23.24
C ILE A 418 7.13 17.06 -22.61
N GLY A 419 8.19 17.06 -23.40
CA GLY A 419 9.51 16.62 -22.96
C GLY A 419 10.32 17.72 -22.26
N ALA A 420 11.40 17.31 -21.57
CA ALA A 420 12.29 18.21 -20.83
C ALA A 420 12.87 19.36 -21.68
N THR A 421 13.18 19.11 -22.95
CA THR A 421 13.67 20.15 -23.89
C THR A 421 12.63 21.22 -24.11
N THR A 422 11.35 20.89 -24.22
CA THR A 422 10.27 21.88 -24.37
C THR A 422 10.10 22.68 -23.09
N VAL A 423 10.15 22.03 -21.93
CA VAL A 423 10.10 22.68 -20.62
C VAL A 423 11.26 23.68 -20.47
N GLY A 424 12.49 23.28 -20.84
CA GLY A 424 13.66 24.15 -20.80
C GLY A 424 13.49 25.40 -21.67
N ARG A 425 13.00 25.25 -22.93
CA ARG A 425 12.79 26.40 -23.84
C ARG A 425 11.75 27.39 -23.31
N ILE A 426 10.68 26.87 -22.70
CA ILE A 426 9.66 27.73 -22.09
C ILE A 426 10.25 28.48 -20.89
N GLN A 427 11.09 27.78 -20.09
CA GLN A 427 11.78 28.41 -18.97
C GLN A 427 12.72 29.51 -19.41
N ASP A 428 13.59 29.23 -20.40
CA ASP A 428 14.53 30.21 -20.94
C ASP A 428 13.79 31.48 -21.46
N TYR A 429 12.62 31.26 -22.09
CA TYR A 429 11.77 32.37 -22.54
C TYR A 429 11.14 33.12 -21.36
N ALA A 430 10.63 32.42 -20.36
CA ALA A 430 10.07 33.03 -19.14
C ALA A 430 11.12 33.91 -18.44
N ASP A 431 12.34 33.39 -18.27
CA ASP A 431 13.44 34.09 -17.63
C ASP A 431 13.87 35.33 -18.46
N MET A 432 13.94 35.20 -19.79
CA MET A 432 14.28 36.28 -20.69
C MET A 432 13.25 37.42 -20.66
N MET A 433 11.96 37.08 -20.59
CA MET A 433 10.85 38.04 -20.60
C MET A 433 10.48 38.52 -19.19
N ASN A 434 11.08 37.93 -18.14
CA ASN A 434 10.78 38.20 -16.74
C ASN A 434 9.28 38.01 -16.40
N ILE A 435 8.70 36.92 -16.90
CA ILE A 435 7.31 36.49 -16.65
C ILE A 435 7.26 35.12 -15.96
N SER A 436 6.09 34.74 -15.40
CA SER A 436 5.94 33.43 -14.83
C SER A 436 6.01 32.31 -15.87
N PHE A 437 6.37 31.11 -15.46
CA PHE A 437 6.39 29.95 -16.35
C PHE A 437 5.01 29.69 -16.99
N TYR A 438 3.93 29.92 -16.24
CA TYR A 438 2.57 29.78 -16.76
C TYR A 438 2.24 30.86 -17.81
N ASP A 439 2.68 32.10 -17.60
CA ASP A 439 2.49 33.15 -18.62
C ASP A 439 3.28 32.86 -19.89
N ALA A 440 4.48 32.31 -19.76
CA ALA A 440 5.24 31.84 -20.93
C ALA A 440 4.54 30.66 -21.64
N LEU A 441 3.85 29.78 -20.94
CA LEU A 441 2.99 28.74 -21.54
C LEU A 441 1.81 29.36 -22.32
N ARG A 442 1.22 30.44 -21.81
CA ARG A 442 0.09 31.13 -22.47
C ARG A 442 0.47 31.77 -23.81
N VAL A 443 1.70 32.19 -23.95
CA VAL A 443 2.26 32.76 -25.16
C VAL A 443 3.26 31.82 -25.84
N ALA A 444 3.03 30.51 -25.73
CA ALA A 444 3.94 29.48 -26.18
C ALA A 444 4.27 29.56 -27.69
N GLU A 445 3.42 30.22 -28.50
CA GLU A 445 3.67 30.51 -29.92
C GLU A 445 4.88 31.43 -30.13
N GLU A 446 5.20 32.30 -29.17
CA GLU A 446 6.35 33.18 -29.18
C GLU A 446 7.66 32.51 -28.75
N VAL A 447 7.59 31.33 -28.14
CA VAL A 447 8.77 30.61 -27.65
C VAL A 447 9.57 30.03 -28.83
N PRO A 448 10.86 30.40 -28.97
CA PRO A 448 11.67 29.90 -30.07
C PRO A 448 11.75 28.39 -30.14
N SER A 449 11.53 27.82 -31.31
CA SER A 449 11.66 26.38 -31.58
C SER A 449 10.71 25.46 -30.80
N ILE A 450 9.58 25.94 -30.31
CA ILE A 450 8.57 25.13 -29.60
C ILE A 450 8.02 24.01 -30.49
N GLY A 451 7.87 24.27 -31.80
CA GLY A 451 7.54 23.26 -32.80
C GLY A 451 6.26 22.47 -32.52
N ARG A 452 6.34 21.15 -32.69
CA ARG A 452 5.18 20.24 -32.51
C ARG A 452 4.62 20.18 -31.08
N SER A 453 5.35 20.73 -30.12
CA SER A 453 4.91 20.74 -28.72
C SER A 453 3.88 21.85 -28.45
N LEU A 454 3.75 22.83 -29.35
CA LEU A 454 2.82 23.97 -29.19
C LEU A 454 1.38 23.49 -28.91
N SER A 455 0.84 22.60 -29.74
CA SER A 455 -0.53 22.13 -29.57
C SER A 455 -0.78 21.39 -28.22
N LYS A 456 0.26 20.75 -27.67
CA LYS A 456 0.18 20.07 -26.36
C LYS A 456 0.21 21.09 -25.22
N VAL A 457 1.06 22.11 -25.35
CA VAL A 457 1.14 23.22 -24.39
C VAL A 457 -0.18 23.97 -24.38
N ASP A 458 -0.70 24.29 -25.55
CA ASP A 458 -1.99 24.95 -25.72
C ASP A 458 -3.14 24.15 -25.10
N GLY A 459 -3.13 22.82 -25.30
CA GLY A 459 -4.10 21.93 -24.65
C GLY A 459 -4.04 22.01 -23.13
N PHE A 460 -2.83 22.05 -22.56
CA PHE A 460 -2.64 22.20 -21.11
C PHE A 460 -3.12 23.58 -20.61
N VAL A 461 -2.75 24.67 -21.30
CA VAL A 461 -3.20 26.00 -20.93
C VAL A 461 -4.72 26.12 -20.96
N THR A 462 -5.36 25.63 -22.02
CA THR A 462 -6.82 25.61 -22.15
C THR A 462 -7.47 24.82 -21.01
N PHE A 463 -6.88 23.69 -20.66
CA PHE A 463 -7.34 22.86 -19.55
C PHE A 463 -7.28 23.61 -18.21
N ILE A 464 -6.16 24.24 -17.88
CA ILE A 464 -6.01 25.03 -16.64
C ILE A 464 -6.97 26.23 -16.63
N GLN A 465 -7.15 26.92 -17.76
CA GLN A 465 -8.11 28.03 -17.88
C GLN A 465 -9.55 27.57 -17.62
N SER A 466 -9.92 26.40 -18.15
CA SER A 466 -11.22 25.77 -17.86
C SER A 466 -11.41 25.50 -16.37
N LEU A 467 -10.41 24.94 -15.71
CA LEU A 467 -10.46 24.69 -14.27
C LEU A 467 -10.55 25.98 -13.45
N LYS A 468 -9.82 27.02 -13.82
CA LYS A 468 -9.92 28.36 -13.18
C LYS A 468 -11.31 28.96 -13.29
N SER A 469 -11.95 28.82 -14.43
CA SER A 469 -13.34 29.26 -14.62
C SER A 469 -14.31 28.45 -13.75
N LYS A 470 -14.12 27.14 -13.67
CA LYS A 470 -14.93 26.22 -12.84
C LYS A 470 -14.73 26.46 -11.34
N ALA A 471 -13.53 26.77 -10.90
CA ALA A 471 -13.21 27.06 -9.51
C ALA A 471 -14.01 28.24 -8.93
N GLN A 472 -14.53 29.13 -9.77
CA GLN A 472 -15.41 30.22 -9.33
C GLN A 472 -16.85 29.77 -8.99
N ALA A 473 -17.24 28.59 -9.47
CA ALA A 473 -18.60 28.09 -9.34
C ALA A 473 -18.68 26.76 -8.56
N TYR A 474 -17.62 26.00 -8.55
CA TYR A 474 -17.53 24.69 -7.93
C TYR A 474 -17.03 24.79 -6.48
N SER A 475 -17.45 23.88 -5.65
CA SER A 475 -16.82 23.68 -4.35
C SER A 475 -15.41 23.08 -4.53
N VAL A 476 -14.62 23.02 -3.46
CA VAL A 476 -13.25 22.47 -3.52
C VAL A 476 -13.28 21.00 -3.87
N SER A 477 -14.25 20.24 -3.33
CA SER A 477 -14.45 18.83 -3.62
C SER A 477 -14.87 18.59 -5.07
N GLU A 478 -15.87 19.35 -5.56
CA GLU A 478 -16.32 19.28 -6.97
C GLU A 478 -15.16 19.61 -7.94
N LEU A 479 -14.32 20.58 -7.59
CA LEU A 479 -13.16 20.96 -8.41
C LEU A 479 -12.09 19.86 -8.44
N LEU A 480 -11.83 19.22 -7.30
CA LEU A 480 -10.87 18.11 -7.21
C LEU A 480 -11.34 16.89 -8.02
N GLU A 481 -12.62 16.53 -7.88
CA GLU A 481 -13.22 15.45 -8.68
C GLU A 481 -13.15 15.74 -10.18
N GLU A 482 -13.47 16.97 -10.60
CA GLU A 482 -13.36 17.39 -11.98
C GLU A 482 -11.91 17.29 -12.52
N ILE A 483 -10.90 17.65 -11.70
CA ILE A 483 -9.48 17.47 -12.04
C ILE A 483 -9.17 15.99 -12.26
N ILE A 484 -9.61 15.13 -11.35
CA ILE A 484 -9.38 13.69 -11.42
C ILE A 484 -10.01 13.09 -12.68
N ASP A 485 -11.27 13.42 -12.96
CA ASP A 485 -12.02 12.92 -14.10
C ASP A 485 -11.44 13.40 -15.44
N LEU A 486 -11.19 14.71 -15.57
CA LEU A 486 -10.67 15.27 -16.82
C LEU A 486 -9.21 14.86 -17.11
N THR A 487 -8.41 14.61 -16.07
CA THR A 487 -7.05 14.09 -16.26
C THR A 487 -7.01 12.60 -16.52
N GLY A 488 -8.02 11.83 -16.09
CA GLY A 488 -8.03 10.37 -16.10
C GLY A 488 -6.99 9.78 -15.13
N TYR A 489 -6.59 10.53 -14.10
CA TYR A 489 -5.51 10.13 -13.18
C TYR A 489 -5.82 8.82 -12.47
N VAL A 490 -7.05 8.68 -11.95
CA VAL A 490 -7.51 7.45 -11.29
C VAL A 490 -7.68 6.30 -12.28
N ASP A 491 -8.13 6.58 -13.51
CA ASP A 491 -8.28 5.55 -14.54
C ASP A 491 -6.91 4.98 -14.97
N GLU A 492 -5.88 5.83 -15.03
CA GLU A 492 -4.50 5.38 -15.29
C GLU A 492 -4.01 4.47 -14.17
N LEU A 493 -4.25 4.81 -12.90
CA LEU A 493 -3.90 3.98 -11.75
C LEU A 493 -4.67 2.66 -11.73
N LYS A 494 -5.99 2.68 -11.95
CA LYS A 494 -6.81 1.47 -12.01
C LYS A 494 -6.37 0.51 -13.13
N ALA A 495 -5.94 1.06 -14.26
CA ALA A 495 -5.46 0.26 -15.38
C ALA A 495 -4.09 -0.41 -15.10
N GLU A 496 -3.35 0.01 -14.08
CA GLU A 496 -2.13 -0.65 -13.62
C GLU A 496 -2.43 -1.97 -12.87
N ASP A 497 -3.60 -2.08 -12.23
CA ASP A 497 -4.12 -3.23 -11.48
C ASP A 497 -3.09 -3.88 -10.52
N THR A 498 -2.33 -3.05 -9.82
CA THR A 498 -1.36 -3.45 -8.80
C THR A 498 -1.86 -3.07 -7.41
N GLU A 499 -1.36 -3.72 -6.36
CA GLU A 499 -1.67 -3.32 -4.98
C GLU A 499 -1.23 -1.88 -4.70
N GLU A 500 -0.06 -1.48 -5.20
CA GLU A 500 0.44 -0.11 -5.06
C GLU A 500 -0.51 0.90 -5.73
N SER A 501 -1.01 0.61 -6.94
CA SER A 501 -1.93 1.50 -7.61
C SER A 501 -3.30 1.59 -6.92
N ARG A 502 -3.78 0.48 -6.34
CA ARG A 502 -4.99 0.47 -5.51
C ARG A 502 -4.81 1.32 -4.24
N ALA A 503 -3.68 1.18 -3.55
CA ALA A 503 -3.36 2.02 -2.39
C ALA A 503 -3.28 3.51 -2.74
N ARG A 504 -2.78 3.86 -3.93
CA ARG A 504 -2.79 5.25 -4.42
C ARG A 504 -4.20 5.77 -4.70
N VAL A 505 -5.08 4.93 -5.23
CA VAL A 505 -6.51 5.29 -5.41
C VAL A 505 -7.16 5.55 -4.05
N GLU A 506 -6.92 4.70 -3.05
CA GLU A 506 -7.42 4.92 -1.68
C GLU A 506 -6.89 6.24 -1.08
N ASN A 507 -5.64 6.59 -1.34
CA ASN A 507 -5.09 7.87 -0.91
C ASN A 507 -5.81 9.05 -1.58
N ILE A 508 -6.16 8.93 -2.87
CA ILE A 508 -6.92 9.96 -3.59
C ILE A 508 -8.34 10.07 -3.03
N ASP A 509 -9.01 8.95 -2.77
CA ASP A 509 -10.33 8.91 -2.15
C ASP A 509 -10.31 9.58 -0.76
N GLU A 510 -9.21 9.43 -0.01
CA GLU A 510 -9.02 10.10 1.28
C GLU A 510 -8.77 11.61 1.12
N LEU A 511 -8.10 12.06 0.06
CA LEU A 511 -7.97 13.49 -0.24
C LEU A 511 -9.34 14.11 -0.58
N ILE A 512 -10.19 13.42 -1.35
CA ILE A 512 -11.57 13.85 -1.62
C ILE A 512 -12.33 13.97 -0.29
N SER A 513 -12.23 12.97 0.59
CA SER A 513 -12.86 13.01 1.91
C SER A 513 -12.41 14.21 2.75
N LYS A 514 -11.12 14.60 2.64
CA LYS A 514 -10.58 15.78 3.32
C LYS A 514 -11.17 17.07 2.77
N THR A 515 -11.37 17.21 1.45
CA THR A 515 -12.00 18.42 0.88
C THR A 515 -13.43 18.55 1.34
N VAL A 516 -14.21 17.48 1.37
CA VAL A 516 -15.59 17.50 1.85
C VAL A 516 -15.65 17.85 3.34
N SER A 517 -14.78 17.25 4.16
CA SER A 517 -14.70 17.55 5.60
C SER A 517 -14.37 19.03 5.87
N TYR A 518 -13.46 19.62 5.07
CA TYR A 518 -13.15 21.05 5.13
C TYR A 518 -14.39 21.90 4.83
N GLU A 519 -15.13 21.58 3.77
CA GLU A 519 -16.36 22.29 3.38
C GLU A 519 -17.44 22.21 4.46
N GLU A 520 -17.63 21.04 5.07
CA GLU A 520 -18.58 20.85 6.19
C GLU A 520 -18.18 21.68 7.41
N THR A 521 -16.89 21.73 7.73
CA THR A 521 -16.37 22.55 8.85
C THR A 521 -16.61 24.03 8.61
N MET A 522 -16.25 24.54 7.42
CA MET A 522 -16.46 25.94 7.06
C MET A 522 -17.97 26.32 7.10
N LYS A 523 -18.82 25.41 6.63
CA LYS A 523 -20.29 25.60 6.69
C LYS A 523 -20.81 25.65 8.13
N ALA A 524 -20.31 24.79 9.01
CA ALA A 524 -20.67 24.78 10.43
C ALA A 524 -20.26 26.07 11.15
N GLU A 525 -19.13 26.66 10.74
CA GLU A 525 -18.62 27.94 11.24
C GLU A 525 -19.27 29.16 10.57
N ASN A 526 -20.22 28.98 9.66
CA ASN A 526 -20.80 30.03 8.80
C ASN A 526 -19.75 30.82 8.00
N ARG A 527 -18.66 30.15 7.58
CA ARG A 527 -17.58 30.68 6.74
C ARG A 527 -17.70 30.13 5.34
N GLU A 528 -17.17 30.86 4.34
CA GLU A 528 -17.09 30.37 2.97
C GLU A 528 -15.89 29.41 2.84
N ALA A 529 -16.14 28.22 2.30
CA ALA A 529 -15.09 27.25 1.97
C ALA A 529 -14.42 27.68 0.64
N THR A 530 -13.23 28.25 0.72
CA THR A 530 -12.47 28.71 -0.43
C THR A 530 -11.31 27.75 -0.76
N LEU A 531 -10.91 27.70 -2.05
CA LEU A 531 -9.74 26.91 -2.48
C LEU A 531 -8.48 27.35 -1.76
N SER A 532 -8.22 28.67 -1.71
CA SER A 532 -7.04 29.24 -1.03
C SER A 532 -7.03 28.85 0.46
N GLY A 533 -8.18 28.91 1.15
CA GLY A 533 -8.29 28.52 2.56
C GLY A 533 -8.01 27.02 2.78
N PHE A 534 -8.46 26.15 1.87
CA PHE A 534 -8.11 24.74 1.91
C PHE A 534 -6.61 24.49 1.75
N LEU A 535 -5.99 25.16 0.75
CA LEU A 535 -4.55 25.03 0.50
C LEU A 535 -3.70 25.59 1.65
N GLU A 536 -4.16 26.65 2.31
CA GLU A 536 -3.53 27.20 3.52
C GLU A 536 -3.58 26.19 4.68
N GLU A 537 -4.76 25.57 4.93
CA GLU A 537 -4.90 24.54 5.96
C GLU A 537 -3.93 23.37 5.70
N ILE A 538 -3.85 22.89 4.45
CA ILE A 538 -2.92 21.82 4.07
C ILE A 538 -1.46 22.24 4.27
N ALA A 539 -1.09 23.47 3.90
CA ALA A 539 0.27 23.98 4.05
C ALA A 539 0.70 24.03 5.52
N LEU A 540 -0.19 24.49 6.42
CA LEU A 540 0.06 24.54 7.85
C LEU A 540 0.26 23.14 8.46
N ILE A 541 -0.45 22.13 7.95
CA ILE A 541 -0.28 20.73 8.38
C ILE A 541 1.08 20.20 7.89
N ALA A 542 1.46 20.46 6.65
CA ALA A 542 2.67 19.91 6.03
C ALA A 542 3.98 20.48 6.59
N ASP A 543 3.99 21.71 7.13
CA ASP A 543 5.21 22.38 7.63
C ASP A 543 5.68 21.85 9.01
N ILE A 544 4.81 21.16 9.75
CA ILE A 544 5.12 20.65 11.10
C ILE A 544 5.83 19.29 11.05
N ASP A 545 5.97 18.68 9.87
CA ASP A 545 6.44 17.29 9.68
C ASP A 545 7.96 17.06 9.84
N SER A 546 8.77 18.04 10.28
CA SER A 546 10.21 17.85 10.51
C SER A 546 10.48 17.25 11.90
N VAL A 547 10.31 15.94 12.05
CA VAL A 547 10.66 15.22 13.29
C VAL A 547 12.16 14.90 13.31
N ASP A 548 12.85 15.32 14.40
CA ASP A 548 14.22 14.88 14.68
C ASP A 548 14.22 13.36 14.94
N GLU A 549 15.05 12.60 14.22
CA GLU A 549 15.13 11.13 14.33
C GLU A 549 15.54 10.64 15.73
N ASN A 550 16.04 11.52 16.59
CA ASN A 550 16.42 11.21 17.96
C ASN A 550 15.29 11.46 18.99
N GLN A 551 14.12 11.90 18.57
CA GLN A 551 12.99 12.14 19.46
C GLN A 551 12.22 10.85 19.76
N ASP A 552 11.59 10.80 20.93
CA ASP A 552 10.59 9.80 21.29
C ASP A 552 9.32 10.03 20.45
N TYR A 553 8.86 9.03 19.66
CA TYR A 553 7.77 9.19 18.70
C TYR A 553 6.79 8.01 18.72
N VAL A 554 5.52 8.30 18.45
CA VAL A 554 4.47 7.28 18.22
C VAL A 554 4.69 6.63 16.86
N VAL A 555 4.50 5.32 16.79
CA VAL A 555 4.64 4.58 15.54
C VAL A 555 3.28 4.40 14.87
N LEU A 556 3.16 4.86 13.62
CA LEU A 556 2.01 4.67 12.75
C LEU A 556 2.38 3.71 11.62
N MET A 557 1.64 2.61 11.43
CA MET A 557 1.96 1.65 10.39
C MET A 557 0.77 0.78 9.97
N THR A 558 0.90 0.13 8.81
CA THR A 558 -0.05 -0.91 8.43
C THR A 558 0.17 -2.17 9.25
N LEU A 559 -0.89 -2.98 9.38
CA LEU A 559 -0.83 -4.29 10.02
C LEU A 559 0.25 -5.21 9.39
N HIS A 560 0.44 -5.13 8.07
CA HIS A 560 1.49 -5.89 7.37
C HIS A 560 2.90 -5.45 7.80
N SER A 561 3.12 -4.15 7.93
CA SER A 561 4.41 -3.60 8.37
C SER A 561 4.72 -3.92 9.83
N ALA A 562 3.70 -4.24 10.63
CA ALA A 562 3.85 -4.57 12.05
C ALA A 562 4.35 -6.02 12.29
N LYS A 563 4.38 -6.88 11.25
CA LYS A 563 4.92 -8.24 11.38
C LYS A 563 6.38 -8.22 11.83
N GLY A 564 6.72 -9.00 12.84
CA GLY A 564 8.06 -9.05 13.44
C GLY A 564 8.30 -8.02 14.55
N LEU A 565 7.47 -6.99 14.66
CA LEU A 565 7.58 -5.95 15.71
C LEU A 565 6.73 -6.28 16.94
N GLU A 566 6.91 -5.52 18.03
CA GLU A 566 6.15 -5.65 19.28
C GLU A 566 6.14 -4.32 20.04
N PHE A 567 5.02 -4.01 20.68
CA PHE A 567 4.82 -2.76 21.40
C PHE A 567 4.06 -3.00 22.71
N PRO A 568 4.42 -2.30 23.80
CA PRO A 568 3.65 -2.36 25.04
C PRO A 568 2.15 -2.03 24.86
N TYR A 569 1.83 -1.01 24.08
CA TYR A 569 0.48 -0.49 23.86
C TYR A 569 0.17 -0.44 22.36
N VAL A 570 -0.83 -1.20 21.93
CA VAL A 570 -1.24 -1.28 20.52
C VAL A 570 -2.68 -0.80 20.37
N TYR A 571 -2.89 0.07 19.38
CA TYR A 571 -4.19 0.53 18.93
C TYR A 571 -4.47 -0.06 17.55
N LEU A 572 -5.48 -0.94 17.43
CA LEU A 572 -5.98 -1.45 16.15
C LEU A 572 -7.15 -0.59 15.70
N ALA A 573 -6.94 0.25 14.71
CA ALA A 573 -7.92 1.20 14.22
C ALA A 573 -8.68 0.71 13.00
N GLY A 574 -9.92 1.16 12.85
CA GLY A 574 -10.75 0.84 11.69
C GLY A 574 -11.28 -0.59 11.70
N MET A 575 -11.64 -1.11 12.87
CA MET A 575 -12.18 -2.45 13.03
C MET A 575 -13.64 -2.54 12.55
N GLU A 576 -13.82 -2.50 11.22
CA GLU A 576 -15.13 -2.43 10.56
C GLU A 576 -15.20 -3.38 9.37
N ASP A 577 -16.32 -4.12 9.21
CA ASP A 577 -16.59 -4.88 7.98
C ASP A 577 -16.68 -3.91 6.78
N GLY A 578 -15.87 -4.17 5.75
CA GLY A 578 -15.71 -3.28 4.60
C GLY A 578 -14.37 -2.55 4.58
N MET A 579 -13.75 -2.36 5.76
CA MET A 579 -12.42 -1.80 5.91
C MET A 579 -11.43 -2.87 6.38
N PHE A 580 -11.72 -3.53 7.49
CA PHE A 580 -10.97 -4.66 8.02
C PHE A 580 -11.91 -5.69 8.67
N PRO A 581 -12.22 -6.80 7.95
CA PRO A 581 -11.75 -7.17 6.61
C PRO A 581 -12.28 -6.25 5.49
N SER A 582 -11.52 -6.21 4.39
CA SER A 582 -11.87 -5.37 3.24
C SER A 582 -13.17 -5.83 2.56
N SER A 583 -13.90 -4.88 1.92
CA SER A 583 -15.09 -5.22 1.14
C SER A 583 -14.79 -6.24 0.04
N MET A 584 -13.61 -6.15 -0.58
CA MET A 584 -13.19 -7.06 -1.63
C MET A 584 -13.15 -8.50 -1.14
N CYS A 585 -12.50 -8.77 0.00
CA CYS A 585 -12.46 -10.07 0.65
C CYS A 585 -13.84 -10.60 1.04
N ILE A 586 -14.72 -9.71 1.54
CA ILE A 586 -16.07 -10.11 1.97
C ILE A 586 -16.94 -10.57 0.80
N PHE A 587 -16.77 -9.95 -0.37
CA PHE A 587 -17.60 -10.20 -1.56
C PHE A 587 -16.95 -11.08 -2.61
N SER A 588 -15.66 -11.43 -2.50
CA SER A 588 -14.97 -12.31 -3.46
C SER A 588 -15.54 -13.71 -3.56
N GLY A 589 -16.17 -14.21 -2.49
CA GLY A 589 -16.62 -15.60 -2.38
C GLY A 589 -15.46 -16.60 -2.13
N ASP A 590 -14.21 -16.15 -2.12
CA ASP A 590 -13.04 -16.97 -1.75
C ASP A 590 -12.81 -16.91 -0.24
N GLN A 591 -13.11 -17.99 0.45
CA GLN A 591 -12.93 -18.09 1.90
C GLN A 591 -11.46 -17.92 2.31
N SER A 592 -10.53 -18.31 1.45
CA SER A 592 -9.09 -18.22 1.76
C SER A 592 -8.61 -16.77 1.90
N GLU A 593 -9.22 -15.80 1.19
CA GLU A 593 -8.93 -14.37 1.35
C GLU A 593 -9.38 -13.84 2.72
N LEU A 594 -10.56 -14.27 3.18
CA LEU A 594 -11.03 -13.90 4.52
C LEU A 594 -10.17 -14.53 5.61
N GLU A 595 -9.70 -15.75 5.40
CA GLU A 595 -8.77 -16.40 6.33
C GLU A 595 -7.43 -15.69 6.40
N GLU A 596 -6.92 -15.15 5.28
CA GLU A 596 -5.70 -14.31 5.28
C GLU A 596 -5.91 -12.99 6.03
N GLU A 597 -7.03 -12.30 5.82
CA GLU A 597 -7.38 -11.10 6.60
C GLU A 597 -7.49 -11.41 8.12
N ARG A 598 -8.00 -12.60 8.47
CA ARG A 598 -8.07 -13.04 9.87
C ARG A 598 -6.68 -13.32 10.45
N ARG A 599 -5.76 -13.91 9.66
CA ARG A 599 -4.34 -14.03 10.06
C ARG A 599 -3.70 -12.66 10.27
N LEU A 600 -4.05 -11.70 9.42
CA LEU A 600 -3.57 -10.32 9.59
C LEU A 600 -4.11 -9.69 10.88
N CYS A 601 -5.36 -9.96 11.25
CA CYS A 601 -5.91 -9.55 12.56
C CYS A 601 -5.17 -10.23 13.71
N TYR A 602 -4.94 -11.53 13.63
CA TYR A 602 -4.14 -12.28 14.62
C TYR A 602 -2.73 -11.69 14.75
N VAL A 603 -2.08 -11.33 13.62
CA VAL A 603 -0.78 -10.64 13.65
C VAL A 603 -0.91 -9.34 14.43
N GLY A 604 -1.90 -8.49 14.13
CA GLY A 604 -2.12 -7.23 14.82
C GLY A 604 -2.31 -7.39 16.34
N ILE A 605 -3.19 -8.30 16.75
CA ILE A 605 -3.44 -8.61 18.17
C ILE A 605 -2.15 -9.03 18.88
N THR A 606 -1.37 -9.93 18.27
CA THR A 606 -0.14 -10.46 18.86
C THR A 606 1.05 -9.51 18.83
N ARG A 607 0.87 -8.26 18.33
CA ARG A 607 1.90 -7.21 18.48
C ARG A 607 1.87 -6.57 19.86
N ALA A 608 0.73 -6.63 20.55
CA ALA A 608 0.55 -6.06 21.88
C ALA A 608 1.24 -6.90 22.96
N MET A 609 2.00 -6.22 23.83
CA MET A 609 2.63 -6.85 24.98
C MET A 609 1.76 -6.71 26.24
N LYS A 610 1.30 -5.51 26.57
CA LYS A 610 0.60 -5.17 27.80
C LYS A 610 -0.88 -4.91 27.59
N GLU A 611 -1.22 -4.02 26.66
CA GLU A 611 -2.60 -3.62 26.42
C GLU A 611 -2.92 -3.52 24.93
N LEU A 612 -4.12 -3.89 24.57
CA LEU A 612 -4.68 -3.81 23.23
C LEU A 612 -5.98 -3.01 23.26
N THR A 613 -6.02 -1.94 22.47
CA THR A 613 -7.20 -1.15 22.22
C THR A 613 -7.64 -1.31 20.77
N MET A 614 -8.87 -1.74 20.53
CA MET A 614 -9.48 -1.83 19.21
C MET A 614 -10.50 -0.71 19.04
N THR A 615 -10.48 -0.04 17.89
CA THR A 615 -11.40 1.07 17.63
C THR A 615 -12.14 0.91 16.32
N SER A 616 -13.38 1.42 16.27
CA SER A 616 -14.21 1.46 15.06
C SER A 616 -15.02 2.74 14.99
N ALA A 617 -15.40 3.13 13.78
CA ALA A 617 -16.35 4.22 13.55
C ALA A 617 -17.66 3.66 12.95
N GLN A 618 -18.81 4.24 13.35
CA GLN A 618 -20.11 3.86 12.77
C GLN A 618 -20.25 4.36 11.35
N GLN A 619 -19.65 5.51 11.07
CA GLN A 619 -19.64 6.13 9.75
C GLN A 619 -18.24 6.62 9.41
N ARG A 620 -17.86 6.43 8.16
CA ARG A 620 -16.62 6.98 7.59
C ARG A 620 -16.91 7.71 6.30
N MET A 621 -16.19 8.79 6.12
CA MET A 621 -16.17 9.45 4.83
C MET A 621 -15.19 8.70 3.93
N VAL A 622 -15.69 8.12 2.87
CA VAL A 622 -14.91 7.41 1.84
C VAL A 622 -15.27 8.01 0.50
N ARG A 623 -14.30 8.60 -0.20
CA ARG A 623 -14.51 9.28 -1.48
C ARG A 623 -15.58 10.38 -1.41
N GLY A 624 -15.56 11.16 -0.32
CA GLY A 624 -16.52 12.23 -0.11
C GLY A 624 -17.95 11.80 0.27
N GLU A 625 -18.20 10.50 0.33
CA GLU A 625 -19.50 9.93 0.72
C GLU A 625 -19.45 9.31 2.11
N THR A 626 -20.48 9.53 2.90
CA THR A 626 -20.61 8.89 4.22
C THR A 626 -21.07 7.45 4.07
N GLN A 627 -20.21 6.51 4.45
CA GLN A 627 -20.53 5.10 4.51
C GLN A 627 -20.77 4.66 5.95
N TYR A 628 -21.77 3.79 6.16
CA TYR A 628 -22.09 3.20 7.45
C TYR A 628 -21.57 1.77 7.51
N ASN A 629 -20.59 1.54 8.37
CA ASN A 629 -19.95 0.24 8.53
C ASN A 629 -20.41 -0.47 9.79
N ARG A 630 -20.49 -1.78 9.72
CA ARG A 630 -20.71 -2.62 10.91
C ARG A 630 -19.37 -2.87 11.59
N VAL A 631 -19.40 -3.05 12.92
CA VAL A 631 -18.22 -3.52 13.67
C VAL A 631 -17.67 -4.78 13.02
N SER A 632 -16.37 -4.83 12.86
CA SER A 632 -15.65 -5.96 12.27
C SER A 632 -16.09 -7.29 12.86
N ARG A 633 -16.23 -8.29 12.01
CA ARG A 633 -16.46 -9.67 12.44
C ARG A 633 -15.36 -10.17 13.35
N PHE A 634 -14.13 -9.72 13.16
CA PHE A 634 -12.99 -10.11 13.97
C PHE A 634 -13.13 -9.68 15.45
N VAL A 635 -13.73 -8.52 15.72
CA VAL A 635 -14.07 -8.10 17.10
C VAL A 635 -15.12 -9.02 17.70
N ARG A 636 -16.09 -9.47 16.90
CA ARG A 636 -17.16 -10.39 17.36
C ARG A 636 -16.68 -11.83 17.55
N GLU A 637 -15.55 -12.20 16.94
CA GLU A 637 -14.89 -13.51 17.10
C GLU A 637 -14.09 -13.58 18.42
N ILE A 638 -13.81 -12.45 19.07
CA ILE A 638 -13.20 -12.43 20.40
C ILE A 638 -14.24 -12.87 21.45
N PRO A 639 -13.90 -13.78 22.39
CA PRO A 639 -14.78 -14.13 23.50
C PRO A 639 -15.25 -12.88 24.27
N ARG A 640 -16.54 -12.76 24.50
CA ARG A 640 -17.16 -11.54 25.08
C ARG A 640 -16.61 -11.16 26.44
N GLU A 641 -16.26 -12.14 27.26
CA GLU A 641 -15.70 -11.96 28.59
C GLU A 641 -14.34 -11.27 28.58
N LEU A 642 -13.62 -11.33 27.46
CA LEU A 642 -12.31 -10.72 27.28
C LEU A 642 -12.40 -9.27 26.80
N VAL A 643 -13.57 -8.82 26.36
CA VAL A 643 -13.73 -7.47 25.79
C VAL A 643 -14.34 -6.52 26.82
N ASP A 644 -13.65 -5.40 27.04
CA ASP A 644 -14.19 -4.24 27.76
C ASP A 644 -14.78 -3.26 26.73
N LEU A 645 -16.12 -3.16 26.73
CA LEU A 645 -16.84 -2.26 25.83
C LEU A 645 -16.84 -0.78 26.31
N GLY A 646 -16.28 -0.51 27.50
CA GLY A 646 -16.42 0.80 28.15
C GLY A 646 -17.87 1.16 28.45
N HIS A 647 -18.10 2.31 29.03
CA HIS A 647 -19.44 2.86 29.08
C HIS A 647 -19.78 3.36 27.67
N THR A 648 -20.42 2.50 26.87
CA THR A 648 -21.06 2.95 25.62
C THR A 648 -21.94 4.13 25.96
N VAL A 649 -21.74 5.24 25.25
CA VAL A 649 -22.70 6.34 25.22
C VAL A 649 -24.06 5.68 25.04
N GLN A 650 -24.93 5.84 26.03
CA GLN A 650 -26.27 5.25 26.02
C GLN A 650 -26.90 5.48 24.66
N GLU A 651 -27.34 4.40 24.02
CA GLU A 651 -28.25 4.50 22.88
C GLU A 651 -29.36 5.45 23.22
N HIS A 652 -29.24 6.70 22.81
CA HIS A 652 -30.42 7.54 22.65
C HIS A 652 -31.20 6.94 21.48
N LYS A 653 -32.04 5.95 21.76
CA LYS A 653 -33.10 5.57 20.84
C LYS A 653 -33.90 6.84 20.58
N PRO A 654 -33.85 7.41 19.37
CA PRO A 654 -34.76 8.47 19.05
C PRO A 654 -36.17 7.87 19.18
N LYS A 655 -37.00 8.39 20.08
CA LYS A 655 -38.44 8.11 20.09
C LYS A 655 -38.98 8.58 18.74
N ILE A 656 -39.10 7.62 17.81
CA ILE A 656 -39.82 7.87 16.56
C ILE A 656 -41.28 8.10 16.93
N PRO A 657 -41.85 9.25 16.61
CA PRO A 657 -43.31 9.43 16.71
C PRO A 657 -43.93 8.48 15.69
N GLU A 658 -44.88 7.66 16.10
CA GLU A 658 -45.69 6.85 15.21
C GLU A 658 -46.47 7.78 14.25
N THR A 659 -45.93 8.05 13.10
CA THR A 659 -46.66 8.60 11.96
C THR A 659 -46.75 7.51 10.89
N LYS A 660 -48.00 7.19 10.58
CA LYS A 660 -48.42 6.21 9.56
C LYS A 660 -47.69 6.45 8.26
N SER A 661 -46.93 5.45 7.83
CA SER A 661 -46.15 5.47 6.58
C SER A 661 -47.05 5.41 5.36
N PRO A 662 -46.71 6.13 4.28
CA PRO A 662 -47.09 5.74 2.95
C PRO A 662 -45.96 4.96 2.27
N LEU A 663 -46.10 3.65 2.27
CA LEU A 663 -45.15 2.69 1.64
C LEU A 663 -45.15 2.73 0.10
N ASN A 664 -45.82 3.68 -0.52
CA ASN A 664 -46.07 3.72 -1.96
C ASN A 664 -45.27 4.76 -2.77
N SER A 665 -44.53 5.66 -2.13
CA SER A 665 -43.72 6.65 -2.88
C SER A 665 -42.32 6.19 -3.24
N TYR A 666 -41.75 5.21 -2.52
CA TYR A 666 -40.38 4.74 -2.75
C TYR A 666 -40.21 3.81 -3.97
N LEU A 667 -41.29 3.15 -4.39
CA LEU A 667 -41.28 2.24 -5.54
C LEU A 667 -41.51 2.94 -6.89
N GLN A 668 -41.95 4.18 -6.90
CA GLN A 668 -42.13 4.96 -8.14
C GLN A 668 -40.86 5.72 -8.57
N MET A 669 -39.93 6.00 -7.68
CA MET A 669 -38.67 6.70 -8.01
C MET A 669 -37.59 5.79 -8.67
N LYS A 670 -37.74 4.46 -8.62
CA LYS A 670 -36.74 3.51 -9.17
C LYS A 670 -36.89 3.22 -10.66
N LYS A 671 -37.78 3.86 -11.38
CA LYS A 671 -38.06 3.57 -12.81
C LYS A 671 -37.59 4.61 -13.82
N SER A 672 -36.77 5.59 -13.46
CA SER A 672 -36.36 6.66 -14.38
C SER A 672 -34.86 6.86 -14.59
N PHE A 673 -33.99 5.95 -14.17
CA PHE A 673 -32.56 6.02 -14.54
C PHE A 673 -32.23 4.91 -15.56
N HIS A 674 -32.46 5.20 -16.83
CA HIS A 674 -31.80 4.49 -17.91
C HIS A 674 -30.41 5.10 -18.11
N THR A 675 -29.37 4.37 -17.73
CA THR A 675 -27.98 4.64 -18.10
C THR A 675 -27.84 4.55 -19.62
N LYS A 676 -27.66 5.70 -20.26
CA LYS A 676 -27.12 5.76 -21.62
C LYS A 676 -25.61 5.59 -21.55
N ALA A 677 -25.10 4.59 -22.24
CA ALA A 677 -23.66 4.40 -22.42
C ALA A 677 -23.02 5.66 -23.02
N PHE A 678 -21.98 6.16 -22.37
CA PHE A 678 -21.25 7.35 -22.77
C PHE A 678 -20.27 6.97 -23.90
N GLN A 679 -20.40 7.61 -25.07
CA GLN A 679 -19.37 7.56 -26.11
C GLN A 679 -18.44 8.77 -25.91
N PRO A 680 -17.10 8.62 -26.00
CA PRO A 680 -16.19 9.76 -25.85
C PRO A 680 -16.36 10.71 -27.04
N GLN A 681 -16.86 11.90 -26.79
CA GLN A 681 -16.84 12.99 -27.73
C GLN A 681 -15.53 13.74 -27.64
N ASN A 682 -14.80 13.82 -28.76
CA ASN A 682 -13.70 14.73 -28.93
C ASN A 682 -14.21 16.17 -28.81
N PHE A 683 -13.87 16.85 -27.71
CA PHE A 683 -14.15 18.26 -27.52
C PHE A 683 -13.28 19.10 -28.46
N LYS A 684 -13.84 19.51 -29.59
CA LYS A 684 -13.38 20.70 -30.31
C LYS A 684 -14.17 21.89 -29.76
N VAL A 685 -13.51 22.76 -29.02
CA VAL A 685 -14.08 24.07 -28.68
C VAL A 685 -14.10 24.87 -29.94
N THR A 686 -15.26 25.01 -30.57
CA THR A 686 -15.48 25.97 -31.64
C THR A 686 -15.89 27.27 -30.98
N LYS A 687 -15.08 28.35 -31.21
CA LYS A 687 -15.45 29.71 -30.85
C LYS A 687 -16.85 29.98 -31.41
N ALA A 688 -17.76 30.47 -30.57
CA ALA A 688 -19.06 30.91 -31.05
C ALA A 688 -18.84 32.10 -31.98
N ASP A 689 -19.42 32.06 -33.17
CA ASP A 689 -19.28 33.13 -34.15
C ASP A 689 -19.90 34.47 -33.66
N SER A 690 -20.76 34.42 -32.62
CA SER A 690 -21.30 35.58 -31.93
C SER A 690 -21.90 35.17 -30.57
N LEU A 691 -21.87 36.06 -29.61
CA LEU A 691 -22.59 35.92 -28.34
C LEU A 691 -24.04 36.45 -28.51
N ASP A 692 -25.01 35.77 -27.89
CA ASP A 692 -26.43 36.18 -27.89
C ASP A 692 -26.70 37.43 -27.00
N TYR A 693 -25.66 37.94 -26.32
CA TYR A 693 -25.73 39.06 -25.39
C TYR A 693 -24.50 39.97 -25.56
N GLY A 694 -24.66 41.24 -25.20
CA GLY A 694 -23.59 42.27 -25.27
C GLY A 694 -23.41 43.01 -23.93
N VAL A 695 -22.45 43.92 -23.89
CA VAL A 695 -22.22 44.80 -22.75
C VAL A 695 -23.48 45.62 -22.46
N GLY A 696 -23.93 45.62 -21.19
CA GLY A 696 -25.17 46.25 -20.73
C GLY A 696 -26.39 45.33 -20.73
N ASP A 697 -26.32 44.13 -21.33
CA ASP A 697 -27.43 43.19 -21.33
C ASP A 697 -27.58 42.49 -19.96
N THR A 698 -28.81 42.19 -19.60
CA THR A 698 -29.15 41.39 -18.42
C THR A 698 -29.09 39.90 -18.77
N VAL A 699 -28.28 39.18 -18.04
CA VAL A 699 -28.08 37.75 -18.23
C VAL A 699 -28.38 36.93 -16.96
N ARG A 700 -28.74 35.66 -17.13
CA ARG A 700 -28.94 34.75 -16.03
C ARG A 700 -27.92 33.61 -16.06
N HIS A 701 -27.23 33.41 -14.94
CA HIS A 701 -26.38 32.25 -14.67
C HIS A 701 -27.10 31.30 -13.71
N ILE A 702 -26.90 29.97 -13.89
CA ILE A 702 -27.61 28.94 -13.11
C ILE A 702 -27.36 29.11 -11.60
N LYS A 703 -26.13 29.40 -11.19
CA LYS A 703 -25.71 29.51 -9.77
C LYS A 703 -25.75 30.94 -9.24
N PHE A 704 -25.41 31.96 -10.04
CA PHE A 704 -25.26 33.33 -9.57
C PHE A 704 -26.52 34.19 -9.75
N GLY A 705 -27.52 33.66 -10.43
CA GLY A 705 -28.77 34.39 -10.64
C GLY A 705 -28.68 35.40 -11.78
N VAL A 706 -29.36 36.53 -11.63
CA VAL A 706 -29.45 37.60 -12.61
C VAL A 706 -28.31 38.58 -12.39
N GLY A 707 -27.72 39.11 -13.48
CA GLY A 707 -26.67 40.13 -13.46
C GLY A 707 -26.56 40.88 -14.77
N ILE A 708 -25.84 41.97 -14.78
CA ILE A 708 -25.63 42.84 -15.94
C ILE A 708 -24.19 42.63 -16.47
N VAL A 709 -24.07 42.40 -17.78
CA VAL A 709 -22.76 42.27 -18.44
C VAL A 709 -22.06 43.62 -18.44
N LYS A 710 -20.90 43.70 -17.78
CA LYS A 710 -20.10 44.94 -17.67
C LYS A 710 -19.05 45.05 -18.78
N ASP A 711 -18.49 43.94 -19.18
CA ASP A 711 -17.41 43.92 -20.14
C ASP A 711 -17.36 42.58 -20.90
N ILE A 712 -16.91 42.60 -22.15
CA ILE A 712 -16.67 41.42 -22.99
C ILE A 712 -15.34 41.62 -23.69
N VAL A 713 -14.33 40.80 -23.35
CA VAL A 713 -13.02 40.84 -23.98
C VAL A 713 -12.91 39.63 -24.90
N GLU A 714 -12.61 39.91 -26.17
CA GLU A 714 -12.37 38.87 -27.16
C GLU A 714 -10.96 38.28 -26.96
N GLY A 715 -10.87 37.01 -26.53
CA GLY A 715 -9.63 36.27 -26.51
C GLY A 715 -9.46 35.43 -27.78
N GLY A 716 -8.26 34.94 -28.05
CA GLY A 716 -7.96 34.15 -29.26
C GLY A 716 -8.83 32.90 -29.45
N ARG A 717 -9.47 32.39 -28.41
CA ARG A 717 -10.22 31.10 -28.39
C ARG A 717 -11.61 31.16 -27.80
N ASP A 718 -11.95 32.19 -27.01
CA ASP A 718 -13.26 32.40 -26.40
C ASP A 718 -13.40 33.84 -25.91
N TYR A 719 -14.63 34.26 -25.59
CA TYR A 719 -14.92 35.56 -25.00
C TYR A 719 -14.83 35.48 -23.46
N GLU A 720 -14.04 36.35 -22.85
CA GLU A 720 -14.06 36.59 -21.40
C GLU A 720 -15.14 37.63 -21.09
N VAL A 721 -16.15 37.22 -20.33
CA VAL A 721 -17.33 38.02 -19.99
C VAL A 721 -17.28 38.41 -18.53
N THR A 722 -17.36 39.70 -18.22
CA THR A 722 -17.48 40.20 -16.85
C THR A 722 -18.93 40.55 -16.59
N VAL A 723 -19.55 39.91 -15.59
CA VAL A 723 -20.95 40.13 -15.21
C VAL A 723 -21.03 40.57 -13.76
N ASP A 724 -21.82 41.62 -13.51
CA ASP A 724 -22.14 42.12 -12.17
C ASP A 724 -23.48 41.51 -11.73
N PHE A 725 -23.43 40.50 -10.88
CA PHE A 725 -24.62 39.77 -10.39
C PHE A 725 -25.20 40.40 -9.15
N ASP A 726 -26.52 40.53 -9.10
CA ASP A 726 -27.28 41.17 -7.98
C ASP A 726 -26.96 40.62 -6.60
N LYS A 727 -26.62 39.31 -6.50
CA LYS A 727 -26.40 38.60 -5.23
C LYS A 727 -24.94 38.39 -4.85
N VAL A 728 -24.03 38.37 -5.81
CA VAL A 728 -22.63 37.92 -5.59
C VAL A 728 -21.59 38.87 -6.18
N GLY A 729 -22.02 40.04 -6.68
CA GLY A 729 -21.15 41.05 -7.24
C GLY A 729 -20.49 40.66 -8.57
N VAL A 730 -19.38 41.32 -8.91
CA VAL A 730 -18.72 41.18 -10.20
C VAL A 730 -17.96 39.86 -10.30
N LYS A 731 -18.24 39.10 -11.37
CA LYS A 731 -17.54 37.84 -11.72
C LYS A 731 -17.09 37.87 -13.17
N LYS A 732 -15.87 37.32 -13.41
CA LYS A 732 -15.30 37.12 -14.76
C LYS A 732 -15.41 35.65 -15.14
N MET A 733 -15.83 35.34 -16.35
CA MET A 733 -16.04 33.95 -16.80
C MET A 733 -15.90 33.84 -18.33
N PHE A 734 -15.57 32.66 -18.83
CA PHE A 734 -15.52 32.39 -20.27
C PHE A 734 -16.91 32.01 -20.81
N ALA A 735 -17.30 32.65 -21.93
CA ALA A 735 -18.63 32.54 -22.51
C ALA A 735 -19.06 31.09 -22.80
N ALA A 736 -18.15 30.30 -23.37
CA ALA A 736 -18.42 28.89 -23.71
C ALA A 736 -18.78 28.01 -22.49
N PHE A 737 -18.27 28.37 -21.30
CA PHE A 737 -18.46 27.58 -20.07
C PHE A 737 -19.50 28.20 -19.14
N ALA A 738 -19.71 29.50 -19.20
CA ALA A 738 -20.56 30.23 -18.29
C ALA A 738 -22.07 29.96 -18.46
N LYS A 739 -22.47 29.37 -19.59
CA LYS A 739 -23.89 29.07 -19.93
C LYS A 739 -24.85 30.23 -19.61
N LEU A 740 -24.39 31.46 -19.83
CA LEU A 740 -25.21 32.68 -19.63
C LEU A 740 -26.34 32.68 -20.66
N LYS A 741 -27.54 33.04 -20.19
CA LYS A 741 -28.71 33.24 -21.04
C LYS A 741 -29.18 34.66 -20.90
N LYS A 742 -29.36 35.37 -22.02
CA LYS A 742 -29.97 36.69 -22.06
C LYS A 742 -31.42 36.61 -21.56
N ILE A 743 -31.83 37.58 -20.73
CA ILE A 743 -33.18 37.69 -20.21
C ILE A 743 -33.90 38.84 -20.86
#